data_ee6487cdc233a28e1d322e196b5f2861
#
_entry.id   ee6487cdc233a28e1d322e196b5f2861
#
_cell.length_a   1.000
_cell.length_b   1.000
_cell.length_c   1.000
_cell.angle_alpha   90.00
_cell.angle_beta   90.00
_cell.angle_gamma   90.00
#
_symmetry.space_group_name_H-M   'P 1'
#
loop_
_entity.id
_entity.type
_entity.pdbx_description
1 polymer ?
#
loop_
_entity_poly.entity_id
_entity_poly.type
_entity_poly.pdbx_seq_one_letter_code
_entity_poly.pdbx_strand_id
1 'polypeptide(L)'
;MKKQIALVGALFLACANVAPSFATPVPQAVTAESGHVKGTVVDENGEPIIGASVQVVGTMRGAATDLNGMFSVKADKNAKLKISSVGFKTVTLKASEAGRVVLGEDKALLDEVVVVGYGQQRKANLTGAVTSVDVSKNLSSKSETDVAKALQGAVPGLTILNSSGSISDDASVVIRGIGTLSNSGVSSPLYIVDGVPVDNLSFINSDDIESISVLKDAASSSIYGTRAAFGVILVTTKTGKQQDHVKISYKNNFAWSQATCTPEYPNVPTQVQALIDANRRKGNACELFGMYLDSEQFQTGMNNWIKKHGDTKSGYREMVFGDDYDQYGYYANWDVPGIIFNNAAPSQNHNLSISGISGKTNFYISANYNQRQDLMNFNPDKIKNYHVAANISTQATDWLQVGVRTNYDDRSFDYPYVQGQGSYQYVWRWGSFFGPYGYITDEDGKQYDGRQLIGFRKTAGDAYQKTNNMRLGAFAKIDFKHGLTFNADYTFVKKHTKYKGIGLPSTILNTWGVNPQIATLNTTTFIESSRSDYTQQVFNGYFNFAQSLNDVHNFNVLVGANVDKDDYEYLYYERWNMLDTNLPELSLTDKEYSYSHQHTHTGSAGFFARINYDFMGRYLLELNGRYDGSSQFPENDQWAFFPSASAGWRFTEEAFMESTKSWLSNGKLRASYGSIGNQVVGNYMFLETMSKVNNGVNWLGTGDSKYDYFGMPKMVPSTLTWETINTTNIGLDLGFLQGELNVNLD
;
A
#
# COMPACT_ATOMS: atom_id res chain seq x y z
N MET A 1 24.67 3.93 -14.45
CA MET A 1 24.41 2.60 -13.89
C MET A 1 25.62 1.94 -13.22
N LYS A 2 26.79 1.78 -13.85
CA LYS A 2 27.97 1.15 -13.19
C LYS A 2 28.54 1.90 -11.97
N LYS A 3 28.40 3.22 -11.87
CA LYS A 3 28.88 4.02 -10.71
C LYS A 3 27.93 4.03 -9.50
N GLN A 4 26.63 3.80 -9.69
CA GLN A 4 25.67 3.76 -8.57
C GLN A 4 25.63 2.38 -7.89
N ILE A 5 25.91 1.31 -8.62
CA ILE A 5 26.08 -0.04 -8.05
C ILE A 5 27.35 -0.12 -7.20
N ALA A 6 28.39 0.67 -7.55
CA ALA A 6 29.63 0.71 -6.77
C ALA A 6 29.45 1.39 -5.38
N LEU A 7 28.50 2.33 -5.22
CA LEU A 7 28.27 2.99 -3.93
C LEU A 7 27.51 2.08 -2.95
N VAL A 8 26.59 1.28 -3.43
CA VAL A 8 25.87 0.27 -2.62
C VAL A 8 26.81 -0.88 -2.26
N GLY A 9 27.69 -1.30 -3.20
CA GLY A 9 28.73 -2.31 -2.95
C GLY A 9 29.80 -1.85 -1.96
N ALA A 10 30.16 -0.56 -1.94
CA ALA A 10 31.17 -0.03 -1.02
C ALA A 10 30.65 0.04 0.44
N LEU A 11 29.36 0.25 0.66
CA LEU A 11 28.77 0.20 2.00
C LEU A 11 28.74 -1.22 2.57
N PHE A 12 28.59 -2.24 1.69
CA PHE A 12 28.64 -3.66 2.08
C PHE A 12 30.06 -4.17 2.32
N LEU A 13 31.07 -3.63 1.62
CA LEU A 13 32.47 -4.03 1.81
C LEU A 13 33.14 -3.41 3.05
N ALA A 14 32.62 -2.28 3.54
CA ALA A 14 33.15 -1.67 4.77
C ALA A 14 32.79 -2.45 6.05
N CYS A 15 31.78 -3.30 6.02
CA CYS A 15 31.40 -4.18 7.14
C CYS A 15 32.08 -5.58 7.07
N ALA A 16 32.81 -5.92 6.01
CA ALA A 16 33.37 -7.26 5.79
C ALA A 16 34.84 -7.42 6.24
N ASN A 17 35.46 -6.39 6.81
CA ASN A 17 36.85 -6.47 7.31
C ASN A 17 36.96 -6.77 8.83
N VAL A 18 36.08 -7.62 9.36
CA VAL A 18 36.36 -8.31 10.62
C VAL A 18 36.88 -9.69 10.27
N ALA A 19 38.21 -9.83 10.26
CA ALA A 19 38.88 -11.10 10.08
C ALA A 19 38.46 -12.07 11.21
N PRO A 20 38.06 -13.30 10.91
CA PRO A 20 37.86 -14.30 11.96
C PRO A 20 39.24 -14.66 12.50
N SER A 21 39.53 -14.28 13.74
CA SER A 21 40.67 -14.83 14.46
C SER A 21 40.39 -16.31 14.73
N PHE A 22 41.14 -17.17 14.05
CA PHE A 22 41.14 -18.58 14.36
C PHE A 22 41.72 -18.77 15.78
N ALA A 23 40.83 -19.15 16.69
CA ALA A 23 41.24 -19.57 18.02
C ALA A 23 42.03 -20.89 17.91
N THR A 24 43.22 -20.89 18.43
CA THR A 24 44.01 -22.08 18.69
C THR A 24 43.25 -23.11 19.53
N PRO A 25 43.42 -24.41 19.34
CA PRO A 25 42.71 -25.42 20.11
C PRO A 25 43.12 -25.36 21.57
N VAL A 26 42.14 -25.07 22.43
CA VAL A 26 42.29 -25.20 23.90
C VAL A 26 42.27 -26.70 24.23
N PRO A 27 43.07 -27.19 25.16
CA PRO A 27 43.10 -28.60 25.53
C PRO A 27 41.75 -29.04 26.10
N GLN A 28 41.33 -30.25 25.71
CA GLN A 28 40.12 -30.89 26.20
C GLN A 28 40.14 -30.98 27.74
N ALA A 29 39.30 -30.16 28.35
CA ALA A 29 38.92 -30.39 29.76
C ALA A 29 37.97 -31.59 29.82
N VAL A 30 38.30 -32.51 30.69
CA VAL A 30 37.57 -33.74 31.00
C VAL A 30 36.09 -33.44 31.19
N THR A 31 35.25 -34.00 30.34
CA THR A 31 33.78 -33.86 30.37
C THR A 31 33.22 -34.51 31.61
N ALA A 32 32.73 -33.72 32.57
CA ALA A 32 31.76 -34.19 33.54
C ALA A 32 30.50 -34.64 32.78
N GLU A 33 30.01 -35.84 33.04
CA GLU A 33 28.81 -36.42 32.44
C GLU A 33 27.61 -35.47 32.57
N SER A 34 27.19 -34.86 31.48
CA SER A 34 25.98 -34.05 31.43
C SER A 34 24.77 -34.96 31.50
N GLY A 35 24.06 -34.96 32.61
CA GLY A 35 22.85 -35.75 32.80
C GLY A 35 21.68 -35.24 31.97
N HIS A 36 20.74 -36.12 31.66
CA HIS A 36 19.45 -35.72 31.11
C HIS A 36 18.55 -35.16 32.23
N VAL A 37 18.10 -33.92 32.06
CA VAL A 37 17.08 -33.30 32.93
C VAL A 37 15.72 -33.63 32.36
N LYS A 38 14.86 -34.24 33.12
CA LYS A 38 13.48 -34.59 32.80
C LYS A 38 12.53 -33.79 33.67
N GLY A 39 11.41 -33.36 33.10
CA GLY A 39 10.37 -32.64 33.83
C GLY A 39 9.06 -32.62 33.05
N THR A 40 8.04 -32.06 33.70
CA THR A 40 6.70 -31.89 33.10
C THR A 40 6.32 -30.41 33.15
N VAL A 41 5.80 -29.92 32.05
CA VAL A 41 5.27 -28.55 31.93
C VAL A 41 3.75 -28.62 31.93
N VAL A 42 3.13 -27.91 32.86
CA VAL A 42 1.68 -27.86 33.05
C VAL A 42 1.21 -26.42 33.17
N ASP A 43 -0.08 -26.18 32.98
CA ASP A 43 -0.73 -24.90 33.24
C ASP A 43 -1.08 -24.74 34.74
N GLU A 44 -1.72 -23.62 35.10
CA GLU A 44 -2.15 -23.34 36.50
C GLU A 44 -3.23 -24.32 36.98
N ASN A 45 -3.96 -24.98 36.08
CA ASN A 45 -4.96 -26.01 36.43
C ASN A 45 -4.35 -27.41 36.52
N GLY A 46 -3.06 -27.55 36.17
CA GLY A 46 -2.35 -28.82 36.17
C GLY A 46 -2.50 -29.64 34.89
N GLU A 47 -3.08 -29.07 33.84
CA GLU A 47 -3.17 -29.71 32.54
C GLU A 47 -1.83 -29.66 31.77
N PRO A 48 -1.42 -30.75 31.07
CA PRO A 48 -0.14 -30.81 30.39
C PRO A 48 -0.08 -29.86 29.17
N ILE A 49 0.97 -29.04 29.08
CA ILE A 49 1.22 -28.16 27.95
C ILE A 49 2.04 -28.91 26.90
N ILE A 50 1.41 -29.22 25.78
CA ILE A 50 1.99 -29.95 24.66
C ILE A 50 2.80 -28.98 23.76
N GLY A 51 4.01 -29.40 23.29
CA GLY A 51 4.83 -28.61 22.40
C GLY A 51 5.51 -27.39 23.01
N ALA A 52 5.51 -27.26 24.35
CA ALA A 52 6.27 -26.23 25.03
C ALA A 52 7.76 -26.36 24.74
N SER A 53 8.41 -25.24 24.36
CA SER A 53 9.84 -25.20 24.07
C SER A 53 10.64 -25.11 25.37
N VAL A 54 11.55 -26.01 25.57
CA VAL A 54 12.50 -26.05 26.72
C VAL A 54 13.91 -25.86 26.18
N GLN A 55 14.52 -24.72 26.41
CA GLN A 55 15.84 -24.34 25.88
C GLN A 55 16.85 -24.17 27.01
N VAL A 56 18.04 -24.70 26.85
CA VAL A 56 19.16 -24.46 27.76
C VAL A 56 19.79 -23.10 27.46
N VAL A 57 19.67 -22.16 28.38
CA VAL A 57 20.13 -20.78 28.18
C VAL A 57 21.63 -20.75 27.87
N GLY A 58 21.99 -19.99 26.80
CA GLY A 58 23.38 -19.88 26.35
C GLY A 58 23.87 -21.04 25.46
N THR A 59 22.98 -21.93 25.04
CA THR A 59 23.31 -23.04 24.12
C THR A 59 22.22 -23.22 23.06
N MET A 60 22.53 -23.99 22.01
CA MET A 60 21.52 -24.37 20.97
C MET A 60 20.74 -25.66 21.40
N ARG A 61 20.88 -26.14 22.62
CA ARG A 61 20.22 -27.37 23.07
C ARG A 61 18.84 -27.05 23.56
N GLY A 62 17.84 -27.83 23.11
CA GLY A 62 16.46 -27.70 23.54
C GLY A 62 15.69 -28.98 23.26
N ALA A 63 14.48 -29.06 23.83
CA ALA A 63 13.50 -30.12 23.62
C ALA A 63 12.10 -29.47 23.58
N ALA A 64 11.14 -30.13 22.93
CA ALA A 64 9.72 -29.84 23.08
C ALA A 64 9.04 -30.83 23.98
N THR A 65 7.99 -30.41 24.68
CA THR A 65 7.18 -31.30 25.52
C THR A 65 6.30 -32.23 24.65
N ASP A 66 6.13 -33.46 25.11
CA ASP A 66 5.26 -34.45 24.46
C ASP A 66 3.77 -34.28 24.82
N LEU A 67 2.92 -35.23 24.41
CA LEU A 67 1.46 -35.22 24.66
C LEU A 67 1.08 -35.23 26.18
N ASN A 68 2.01 -35.60 27.05
CA ASN A 68 1.83 -35.59 28.51
C ASN A 68 2.53 -34.37 29.15
N GLY A 69 2.98 -33.40 28.36
CA GLY A 69 3.72 -32.24 28.83
C GLY A 69 5.14 -32.58 29.30
N MET A 70 5.66 -33.79 29.05
CA MET A 70 6.99 -34.22 29.52
C MET A 70 8.08 -33.80 28.51
N PHE A 71 9.23 -33.38 29.08
CA PHE A 71 10.44 -33.09 28.28
C PHE A 71 11.65 -33.83 28.82
N SER A 72 12.64 -34.02 27.97
CA SER A 72 13.97 -34.53 28.33
C SER A 72 15.03 -33.79 27.57
N VAL A 73 15.85 -33.00 28.25
CA VAL A 73 16.91 -32.16 27.64
C VAL A 73 18.25 -32.46 28.28
N LYS A 74 19.32 -32.53 27.48
CA LYS A 74 20.68 -32.74 27.96
C LYS A 74 21.23 -31.43 28.53
N ALA A 75 21.30 -31.33 29.87
CA ALA A 75 21.76 -30.13 30.57
C ALA A 75 22.39 -30.48 31.94
N ASP A 76 23.26 -29.60 32.39
CA ASP A 76 23.80 -29.69 33.76
C ASP A 76 22.74 -29.29 34.80
N LYS A 77 22.76 -29.87 35.98
CA LYS A 77 21.79 -29.56 37.06
C LYS A 77 21.73 -28.07 37.43
N ASN A 78 22.81 -27.34 37.25
CA ASN A 78 22.90 -25.90 37.51
C ASN A 78 22.62 -25.01 36.31
N ALA A 79 22.42 -25.60 35.11
CA ALA A 79 22.09 -24.82 33.89
C ALA A 79 20.71 -24.15 34.04
N LYS A 80 20.55 -22.99 33.46
CA LYS A 80 19.23 -22.33 33.41
C LYS A 80 18.46 -22.89 32.20
N LEU A 81 17.21 -23.28 32.43
CA LEU A 81 16.27 -23.66 31.40
C LEU A 81 15.28 -22.52 31.18
N LYS A 82 15.11 -22.10 29.93
CA LYS A 82 14.06 -21.19 29.50
C LYS A 82 12.93 -22.04 28.92
N ILE A 83 11.75 -21.96 29.51
CA ILE A 83 10.57 -22.73 29.12
C ILE A 83 9.50 -21.74 28.62
N SER A 84 9.03 -21.93 27.41
CA SER A 84 8.04 -21.06 26.77
C SER A 84 7.04 -21.86 25.95
N SER A 85 5.80 -21.43 25.96
CA SER A 85 4.74 -21.94 25.09
C SER A 85 3.87 -20.78 24.61
N VAL A 86 3.22 -20.96 23.47
CA VAL A 86 2.29 -19.94 22.93
C VAL A 86 1.11 -19.81 23.89
N GLY A 87 0.80 -18.59 24.33
CA GLY A 87 -0.26 -18.32 25.30
C GLY A 87 0.15 -18.39 26.76
N PHE A 88 1.43 -18.67 27.07
CA PHE A 88 1.93 -18.79 28.44
C PHE A 88 3.13 -17.89 28.70
N LYS A 89 3.27 -17.42 29.95
CA LYS A 89 4.44 -16.64 30.39
C LYS A 89 5.68 -17.49 30.34
N THR A 90 6.73 -16.96 29.75
CA THR A 90 8.04 -17.62 29.71
C THR A 90 8.63 -17.68 31.13
N VAL A 91 9.01 -18.88 31.57
CA VAL A 91 9.66 -19.11 32.86
C VAL A 91 11.12 -19.50 32.63
N THR A 92 12.02 -18.89 33.40
CA THR A 92 13.45 -19.29 33.45
C THR A 92 13.81 -19.76 34.86
N LEU A 93 14.25 -21.02 34.95
CA LEU A 93 14.57 -21.67 36.24
C LEU A 93 15.82 -22.55 36.10
N LYS A 94 16.37 -22.99 37.22
CA LYS A 94 17.49 -23.93 37.17
C LYS A 94 17.01 -25.34 36.79
N ALA A 95 17.84 -26.06 36.05
CA ALA A 95 17.53 -27.41 35.61
C ALA A 95 17.19 -28.38 36.79
N SER A 96 17.78 -28.12 37.98
CA SER A 96 17.47 -28.86 39.22
C SER A 96 16.03 -28.64 39.75
N GLU A 97 15.39 -27.53 39.33
CA GLU A 97 14.05 -27.12 39.77
C GLU A 97 12.97 -27.46 38.70
N ALA A 98 13.38 -28.02 37.55
CA ALA A 98 12.53 -28.23 36.38
C ALA A 98 11.70 -29.54 36.41
N GLY A 99 11.58 -30.23 37.56
CA GLY A 99 10.81 -31.48 37.68
C GLY A 99 9.31 -31.32 37.38
N ARG A 100 8.70 -30.21 37.83
CA ARG A 100 7.35 -29.80 37.43
C ARG A 100 7.34 -28.28 37.32
N VAL A 101 7.06 -27.79 36.08
CA VAL A 101 7.04 -26.37 35.78
C VAL A 101 5.62 -25.97 35.49
N VAL A 102 5.10 -25.00 36.22
CA VAL A 102 3.80 -24.43 35.99
C VAL A 102 4.00 -23.14 35.17
N LEU A 103 3.45 -23.07 33.98
CA LEU A 103 3.39 -21.84 33.19
C LEU A 103 2.07 -21.16 33.49
N GLY A 104 2.14 -19.93 33.99
CA GLY A 104 0.97 -19.06 34.08
C GLY A 104 0.56 -18.59 32.71
N GLU A 105 -0.75 -18.43 32.48
CA GLU A 105 -1.27 -17.87 31.24
C GLU A 105 -0.71 -16.48 31.00
N ASP A 106 -0.31 -16.23 29.79
CA ASP A 106 0.10 -14.88 29.39
C ASP A 106 -1.14 -14.02 29.13
N LYS A 107 -1.57 -13.29 30.15
CA LYS A 107 -2.69 -12.33 30.07
C LYS A 107 -2.37 -11.12 29.20
N ALA A 108 -1.38 -11.22 28.29
CA ALA A 108 -0.88 -10.17 27.43
C ALA A 108 -1.94 -9.56 26.48
N LEU A 109 -3.09 -10.20 26.28
CA LEU A 109 -4.22 -9.63 25.54
C LEU A 109 -4.83 -8.38 26.23
N LEU A 110 -4.64 -8.22 27.54
CA LEU A 110 -5.08 -7.03 28.28
C LEU A 110 -4.00 -5.93 28.31
N ASP A 111 -2.76 -6.28 28.04
CA ASP A 111 -1.62 -5.35 27.99
C ASP A 111 -1.17 -4.99 26.57
N GLU A 112 -1.92 -5.40 25.54
CA GLU A 112 -1.65 -4.99 24.13
C GLU A 112 -1.62 -3.46 24.05
N VAL A 113 -0.47 -2.92 23.68
CA VAL A 113 -0.27 -1.49 23.49
C VAL A 113 -0.45 -1.15 22.02
N VAL A 114 -1.33 -0.19 21.74
CA VAL A 114 -1.64 0.29 20.38
C VAL A 114 -1.06 1.69 20.24
N VAL A 115 -0.43 1.95 19.11
CA VAL A 115 0.02 3.29 18.74
C VAL A 115 -1.20 4.10 18.31
N VAL A 116 -1.49 5.19 19.02
CA VAL A 116 -2.63 6.07 18.73
C VAL A 116 -2.19 7.53 18.88
N GLY A 117 -2.30 8.27 17.82
CA GLY A 117 -1.83 9.64 17.81
C GLY A 117 -0.31 9.71 17.99
N TYR A 118 0.13 10.69 18.72
CA TYR A 118 1.53 10.91 19.08
C TYR A 118 1.99 10.10 20.31
N GLY A 119 1.26 9.01 20.68
CA GLY A 119 1.54 8.23 21.87
C GLY A 119 1.15 6.75 21.74
N GLN A 120 1.39 6.02 22.80
CA GLN A 120 0.98 4.62 22.95
C GLN A 120 -0.06 4.51 24.05
N GLN A 121 -1.13 3.77 23.81
CA GLN A 121 -2.18 3.49 24.80
C GLN A 121 -2.42 1.99 24.92
N ARG A 122 -2.81 1.53 26.10
CA ARG A 122 -3.29 0.16 26.27
C ARG A 122 -4.60 0.00 25.48
N LYS A 123 -4.73 -1.08 24.74
CA LYS A 123 -5.94 -1.38 23.95
C LYS A 123 -7.21 -1.37 24.82
N ALA A 124 -7.11 -1.86 26.04
CA ALA A 124 -8.21 -1.84 27.00
C ALA A 124 -8.72 -0.42 27.32
N ASN A 125 -7.86 0.58 27.28
CA ASN A 125 -8.16 1.98 27.64
C ASN A 125 -8.59 2.84 26.44
N LEU A 126 -8.59 2.28 25.22
CA LEU A 126 -9.04 3.02 24.05
C LEU A 126 -10.55 3.26 24.10
N THR A 127 -10.96 4.51 23.90
CA THR A 127 -12.35 4.93 23.86
C THR A 127 -12.84 5.19 22.43
N GLY A 128 -11.94 5.42 21.49
CA GLY A 128 -12.22 5.55 20.05
C GLY A 128 -12.27 4.22 19.31
N ALA A 129 -12.81 4.23 18.08
CA ALA A 129 -12.88 3.07 17.20
C ALA A 129 -11.55 2.80 16.50
N VAL A 130 -10.66 2.07 17.15
CA VAL A 130 -9.32 1.71 16.66
C VAL A 130 -9.22 0.21 16.45
N THR A 131 -8.70 -0.19 15.28
CA THR A 131 -8.40 -1.60 15.00
C THR A 131 -6.90 -1.76 14.76
N SER A 132 -6.25 -2.61 15.57
CA SER A 132 -4.88 -3.05 15.35
C SER A 132 -4.87 -4.24 14.39
N VAL A 133 -3.93 -4.26 13.46
CA VAL A 133 -3.77 -5.32 12.47
C VAL A 133 -2.61 -6.22 12.88
N ASP A 134 -2.87 -7.52 12.94
CA ASP A 134 -1.81 -8.51 13.09
C ASP A 134 -0.96 -8.57 11.81
N VAL A 135 0.21 -7.95 11.86
CA VAL A 135 1.16 -7.87 10.74
C VAL A 135 1.65 -9.24 10.31
N SER A 136 1.86 -10.16 11.26
CA SER A 136 2.38 -11.49 10.96
C SER A 136 1.38 -12.31 10.13
N LYS A 137 0.11 -12.25 10.49
CA LYS A 137 -0.98 -12.96 9.83
C LYS A 137 -1.43 -12.28 8.53
N ASN A 138 -1.54 -10.97 8.51
CA ASN A 138 -2.18 -10.24 7.41
C ASN A 138 -1.20 -9.75 6.34
N LEU A 139 0.08 -9.54 6.68
CA LEU A 139 1.09 -9.07 5.73
C LEU A 139 2.16 -10.13 5.46
N SER A 140 2.85 -10.58 6.51
CA SER A 140 4.04 -11.44 6.35
C SER A 140 3.73 -12.83 5.79
N SER A 141 2.50 -13.31 5.93
CA SER A 141 2.03 -14.59 5.39
C SER A 141 1.51 -14.51 3.95
N LYS A 142 1.23 -13.31 3.45
CA LYS A 142 0.72 -13.10 2.09
C LYS A 142 1.87 -12.84 1.11
N SER A 143 1.67 -13.26 -0.14
CA SER A 143 2.61 -12.98 -1.23
C SER A 143 2.41 -11.58 -1.83
N GLU A 144 1.40 -10.83 -1.38
CA GLU A 144 1.13 -9.47 -1.84
C GLU A 144 2.18 -8.51 -1.25
N THR A 145 2.82 -7.75 -2.12
CA THR A 145 3.87 -6.80 -1.75
C THR A 145 3.35 -5.38 -1.49
N ASP A 146 2.16 -5.08 -1.99
CA ASP A 146 1.47 -3.83 -1.72
C ASP A 146 0.75 -3.91 -0.37
N VAL A 147 1.18 -3.08 0.58
CA VAL A 147 0.67 -3.07 1.96
C VAL A 147 -0.83 -2.77 1.99
N ALA A 148 -1.31 -1.82 1.17
CA ALA A 148 -2.73 -1.49 1.12
C ALA A 148 -3.56 -2.70 0.64
N LYS A 149 -3.14 -3.36 -0.44
CA LYS A 149 -3.82 -4.57 -0.95
C LYS A 149 -3.78 -5.73 0.04
N ALA A 150 -2.67 -5.89 0.77
CA ALA A 150 -2.54 -6.92 1.80
C ALA A 150 -3.52 -6.74 2.99
N LEU A 151 -3.98 -5.52 3.24
CA LEU A 151 -4.97 -5.21 4.28
C LEU A 151 -6.42 -5.59 3.90
N GLN A 152 -6.67 -5.99 2.64
CA GLN A 152 -8.01 -6.36 2.20
C GLN A 152 -8.58 -7.51 3.03
N GLY A 153 -9.77 -7.31 3.60
CA GLY A 153 -10.45 -8.26 4.48
C GLY A 153 -9.87 -8.37 5.90
N ALA A 154 -8.81 -7.59 6.25
CA ALA A 154 -8.18 -7.66 7.57
C ALA A 154 -8.88 -6.78 8.63
N VAL A 155 -9.57 -5.73 8.20
CA VAL A 155 -10.17 -4.72 9.10
C VAL A 155 -11.64 -4.51 8.76
N PRO A 156 -12.55 -4.70 9.72
CA PRO A 156 -13.98 -4.38 9.51
C PRO A 156 -14.19 -2.89 9.20
N GLY A 157 -14.99 -2.60 8.18
CA GLY A 157 -15.27 -1.22 7.73
C GLY A 157 -14.17 -0.60 6.87
N LEU A 158 -13.12 -1.34 6.52
CA LEU A 158 -12.10 -0.95 5.55
C LEU A 158 -12.41 -1.62 4.20
N THR A 159 -12.73 -0.84 3.20
CA THR A 159 -12.97 -1.29 1.83
C THR A 159 -11.76 -0.98 0.97
N ILE A 160 -11.23 -1.99 0.30
CA ILE A 160 -10.08 -1.86 -0.59
C ILE A 160 -10.47 -2.42 -1.95
N LEU A 161 -10.43 -1.55 -2.96
CA LEU A 161 -10.83 -1.88 -4.32
C LEU A 161 -9.67 -1.67 -5.28
N ASN A 162 -9.40 -2.66 -6.11
CA ASN A 162 -8.50 -2.57 -7.26
C ASN A 162 -9.34 -2.75 -8.52
N SER A 163 -9.90 -1.66 -9.04
CA SER A 163 -10.88 -1.70 -10.13
C SER A 163 -10.26 -1.89 -11.51
N SER A 164 -9.01 -1.47 -11.70
CA SER A 164 -8.35 -1.54 -13.01
C SER A 164 -7.68 -2.90 -13.28
N GLY A 165 -7.25 -3.61 -12.24
CA GLY A 165 -6.40 -4.80 -12.35
C GLY A 165 -4.94 -4.50 -12.76
N SER A 166 -4.60 -3.23 -13.02
CA SER A 166 -3.22 -2.81 -13.32
C SER A 166 -2.30 -3.00 -12.12
N ILE A 167 -1.07 -3.43 -12.38
CA ILE A 167 -0.05 -3.55 -11.33
C ILE A 167 0.52 -2.20 -10.90
N SER A 168 0.36 -1.15 -11.73
CA SER A 168 0.84 0.21 -11.44
C SER A 168 -0.11 1.01 -10.57
N ASP A 169 -1.41 0.65 -10.58
CA ASP A 169 -2.43 1.45 -9.92
C ASP A 169 -2.49 1.13 -8.43
N ASP A 170 -2.53 2.19 -7.64
CA ASP A 170 -2.77 2.07 -6.20
C ASP A 170 -4.22 1.63 -5.94
N ALA A 171 -4.42 0.82 -4.92
CA ALA A 171 -5.75 0.41 -4.52
C ALA A 171 -6.53 1.61 -3.94
N SER A 172 -7.80 1.74 -4.32
CA SER A 172 -8.70 2.69 -3.66
C SER A 172 -9.06 2.16 -2.28
N VAL A 173 -8.76 2.95 -1.24
CA VAL A 173 -9.00 2.60 0.15
C VAL A 173 -10.01 3.56 0.74
N VAL A 174 -11.06 3.01 1.34
CA VAL A 174 -12.15 3.80 1.95
C VAL A 174 -12.48 3.21 3.31
N ILE A 175 -12.62 4.07 4.33
CA ILE A 175 -13.03 3.68 5.68
C ILE A 175 -14.48 4.13 5.91
N ARG A 176 -15.38 3.17 6.22
CA ARG A 176 -16.82 3.41 6.52
C ARG A 176 -17.60 4.14 5.41
N GLY A 177 -17.15 4.05 4.16
CA GLY A 177 -17.84 4.63 3.01
C GLY A 177 -17.35 6.03 2.62
N ILE A 178 -18.02 6.63 1.63
CA ILE A 178 -17.68 7.94 1.08
C ILE A 178 -18.25 9.03 1.98
N GLY A 179 -17.41 9.90 2.53
CA GLY A 179 -17.76 10.92 3.52
C GLY A 179 -17.75 12.37 3.01
N THR A 180 -17.55 12.61 1.70
CA THR A 180 -17.53 13.97 1.14
C THR A 180 -18.49 14.12 -0.02
N LEU A 181 -19.01 15.35 -0.19
CA LEU A 181 -19.79 15.77 -1.36
C LEU A 181 -18.91 16.45 -2.43
N SER A 182 -17.61 16.58 -2.19
CA SER A 182 -16.69 17.19 -3.13
C SER A 182 -16.58 16.37 -4.43
N ASN A 183 -16.66 17.04 -5.57
CA ASN A 183 -16.45 16.44 -6.90
C ASN A 183 -15.02 15.91 -7.10
N SER A 184 -14.07 16.28 -6.26
CA SER A 184 -12.73 15.70 -6.24
C SER A 184 -12.72 14.23 -5.79
N GLY A 185 -13.87 13.73 -5.24
CA GLY A 185 -14.18 12.31 -5.06
C GLY A 185 -13.26 11.51 -4.13
N VAL A 186 -12.27 12.15 -3.51
CA VAL A 186 -11.24 11.47 -2.75
C VAL A 186 -11.65 11.38 -1.29
N SER A 187 -12.27 10.27 -0.91
CA SER A 187 -12.51 9.89 0.51
C SER A 187 -11.42 8.94 1.02
N SER A 188 -10.17 9.09 0.56
CA SER A 188 -9.06 8.25 1.00
C SER A 188 -8.66 8.59 2.43
N PRO A 189 -8.35 7.59 3.27
CA PRO A 189 -7.81 7.83 4.59
C PRO A 189 -6.43 8.49 4.52
N LEU A 190 -6.05 9.17 5.58
CA LEU A 190 -4.70 9.67 5.75
C LEU A 190 -3.76 8.50 6.09
N TYR A 191 -2.70 8.32 5.33
CA TYR A 191 -1.63 7.39 5.68
C TYR A 191 -0.54 8.10 6.45
N ILE A 192 -0.19 7.57 7.60
CA ILE A 192 0.90 8.08 8.46
C ILE A 192 1.94 6.97 8.64
N VAL A 193 3.19 7.25 8.32
CA VAL A 193 4.29 6.32 8.52
C VAL A 193 5.33 6.96 9.43
N ASP A 194 5.48 6.40 10.63
CA ASP A 194 6.37 6.94 11.69
C ASP A 194 6.15 8.43 12.00
N GLY A 195 4.89 8.86 11.99
CA GLY A 195 4.51 10.26 12.26
C GLY A 195 4.48 11.19 11.05
N VAL A 196 4.80 10.70 9.85
CA VAL A 196 4.87 11.49 8.62
C VAL A 196 3.72 11.14 7.68
N PRO A 197 2.94 12.11 7.18
CA PRO A 197 1.94 11.88 6.14
C PRO A 197 2.58 11.37 4.85
N VAL A 198 1.94 10.41 4.19
CA VAL A 198 2.34 9.89 2.87
C VAL A 198 1.12 9.73 1.96
N ASP A 199 1.34 9.79 0.64
CA ASP A 199 0.25 9.70 -0.34
C ASP A 199 -0.35 8.29 -0.41
N ASN A 200 0.49 7.28 -0.30
CA ASN A 200 0.12 5.86 -0.38
C ASN A 200 1.13 4.97 0.36
N LEU A 201 0.81 3.67 0.48
CA LEU A 201 1.68 2.67 1.14
C LEU A 201 2.53 1.85 0.15
N SER A 202 2.50 2.13 -1.14
CA SER A 202 3.18 1.33 -2.18
C SER A 202 4.71 1.42 -2.13
N PHE A 203 5.26 2.44 -1.44
CA PHE A 203 6.69 2.62 -1.22
C PHE A 203 7.19 2.02 0.10
N ILE A 204 6.35 1.27 0.83
CA ILE A 204 6.72 0.68 2.11
C ILE A 204 6.84 -0.81 1.94
N ASN A 205 7.98 -1.35 2.37
CA ASN A 205 8.15 -2.80 2.40
C ASN A 205 7.37 -3.40 3.58
N SER A 206 6.48 -4.34 3.29
CA SER A 206 5.67 -5.02 4.31
C SER A 206 6.49 -5.71 5.40
N ASP A 207 7.70 -6.19 5.08
CA ASP A 207 8.58 -6.84 6.03
C ASP A 207 9.24 -5.87 7.03
N ASP A 208 9.22 -4.56 6.77
CA ASP A 208 9.76 -3.52 7.68
C ASP A 208 8.72 -3.00 8.66
N ILE A 209 7.46 -3.41 8.53
CA ILE A 209 6.37 -2.95 9.39
C ILE A 209 6.37 -3.71 10.72
N GLU A 210 6.26 -2.97 11.83
CA GLU A 210 6.07 -3.49 13.18
C GLU A 210 4.58 -3.59 13.52
N SER A 211 3.82 -2.52 13.24
CA SER A 211 2.39 -2.47 13.55
C SER A 211 1.61 -1.58 12.58
N ILE A 212 0.33 -1.90 12.40
CA ILE A 212 -0.63 -1.05 11.68
C ILE A 212 -1.85 -0.85 12.57
N SER A 213 -2.27 0.40 12.71
CA SER A 213 -3.50 0.78 13.41
C SER A 213 -4.42 1.55 12.47
N VAL A 214 -5.69 1.17 12.41
CA VAL A 214 -6.71 1.85 11.61
C VAL A 214 -7.65 2.60 12.54
N LEU A 215 -7.65 3.92 12.45
CA LEU A 215 -8.48 4.85 13.22
C LEU A 215 -9.72 5.18 12.38
N LYS A 216 -10.90 4.81 12.87
CA LYS A 216 -12.14 4.81 12.07
C LYS A 216 -13.14 5.89 12.45
N ASP A 217 -12.92 6.61 13.55
CA ASP A 217 -13.80 7.68 14.03
C ASP A 217 -13.07 9.01 14.26
N ALA A 218 -13.84 10.09 14.37
CA ALA A 218 -13.28 11.41 14.56
C ALA A 218 -12.55 11.57 15.90
N ALA A 219 -12.96 10.90 16.96
CA ALA A 219 -12.30 11.01 18.26
C ALA A 219 -10.87 10.47 18.22
N SER A 220 -10.65 9.31 17.58
CA SER A 220 -9.31 8.71 17.45
C SER A 220 -8.45 9.40 16.40
N SER A 221 -9.03 9.93 15.32
CA SER A 221 -8.31 10.48 14.18
C SER A 221 -8.06 12.00 14.27
N SER A 222 -8.84 12.75 15.07
CA SER A 222 -8.76 14.22 15.14
C SER A 222 -7.38 14.76 15.47
N ILE A 223 -6.58 14.06 16.26
CA ILE A 223 -5.24 14.50 16.64
C ILE A 223 -4.27 14.61 15.46
N TYR A 224 -4.56 13.95 14.32
CA TYR A 224 -3.77 14.03 13.08
C TYR A 224 -4.17 15.17 12.15
N GLY A 225 -5.20 15.96 12.54
CA GLY A 225 -5.61 17.17 11.84
C GLY A 225 -6.55 16.92 10.67
N THR A 226 -6.65 17.94 9.87
CA THR A 226 -7.67 18.10 8.83
C THR A 226 -7.54 17.16 7.63
N ARG A 227 -6.41 16.51 7.45
CA ARG A 227 -6.25 15.45 6.45
C ARG A 227 -6.86 14.12 6.91
N ALA A 228 -7.19 13.98 8.21
CA ALA A 228 -7.68 12.75 8.82
C ALA A 228 -9.21 12.61 8.79
N ALA A 229 -9.90 13.44 8.04
CA ALA A 229 -11.38 13.53 7.99
C ALA A 229 -12.04 12.20 7.59
N PHE A 230 -11.35 11.37 6.78
CA PHE A 230 -11.85 10.07 6.33
C PHE A 230 -11.17 8.88 7.04
N GLY A 231 -10.62 9.12 8.25
CA GLY A 231 -9.88 8.14 9.03
C GLY A 231 -8.38 8.15 8.77
N VAL A 232 -7.65 7.35 9.55
CA VAL A 232 -6.19 7.28 9.49
C VAL A 232 -5.73 5.82 9.46
N ILE A 233 -4.77 5.51 8.60
CA ILE A 233 -4.00 4.28 8.64
C ILE A 233 -2.60 4.63 9.12
N LEU A 234 -2.30 4.21 10.34
CA LEU A 234 -1.06 4.48 11.03
C LEU A 234 -0.13 3.27 10.92
N VAL A 235 1.03 3.46 10.34
CA VAL A 235 2.06 2.45 10.16
C VAL A 235 3.29 2.81 11.00
N THR A 236 3.75 1.85 11.80
CA THR A 236 4.99 1.96 12.56
C THR A 236 6.01 0.98 12.03
N THR A 237 7.23 1.43 11.77
CA THR A 237 8.31 0.60 11.27
C THR A 237 9.14 -0.01 12.39
N LYS A 238 9.82 -1.13 12.11
CA LYS A 238 10.66 -1.87 13.07
C LYS A 238 11.84 -1.04 13.56
N THR A 239 12.15 -1.17 14.86
CA THR A 239 13.20 -0.38 15.54
C THR A 239 14.36 -1.20 16.09
N GLY A 240 14.32 -2.53 16.02
CA GLY A 240 15.36 -3.41 16.58
C GLY A 240 15.34 -3.60 18.10
N LYS A 241 14.39 -2.98 18.82
CA LYS A 241 14.33 -2.97 20.31
C LYS A 241 14.07 -4.32 20.99
N GLN A 242 13.66 -5.34 20.25
CA GLN A 242 13.18 -6.60 20.85
C GLN A 242 14.25 -7.69 20.98
N GLN A 243 15.54 -7.38 20.73
CA GLN A 243 16.55 -8.44 20.62
C GLN A 243 17.84 -8.10 21.35
N ASP A 244 18.23 -8.97 22.28
CA ASP A 244 19.47 -8.86 23.06
C ASP A 244 20.74 -9.20 22.24
N HIS A 245 20.58 -9.59 20.97
CA HIS A 245 21.66 -9.97 20.06
C HIS A 245 21.38 -9.50 18.64
N VAL A 246 22.41 -9.42 17.82
CA VAL A 246 22.26 -9.09 16.40
C VAL A 246 21.58 -10.26 15.68
N LYS A 247 20.47 -9.96 15.00
CA LYS A 247 19.74 -10.91 14.16
C LYS A 247 19.88 -10.50 12.70
N ILE A 248 20.31 -11.45 11.88
CA ILE A 248 20.31 -11.33 10.41
C ILE A 248 19.18 -12.21 9.91
N SER A 249 18.31 -11.65 9.08
CA SER A 249 17.16 -12.35 8.50
C SER A 249 17.14 -12.15 7.00
N TYR A 250 17.09 -13.24 6.27
CA TYR A 250 16.81 -13.22 4.83
C TYR A 250 15.50 -13.95 4.57
N LYS A 251 14.60 -13.27 3.85
CA LYS A 251 13.31 -13.80 3.44
C LYS A 251 13.17 -13.64 1.94
N ASN A 252 12.69 -14.68 1.27
CA ASN A 252 12.34 -14.61 -0.15
C ASN A 252 10.93 -15.13 -0.37
N ASN A 253 10.30 -14.66 -1.43
CA ASN A 253 9.01 -15.11 -1.89
C ASN A 253 9.00 -15.13 -3.42
N PHE A 254 8.59 -16.26 -3.99
CA PHE A 254 8.28 -16.41 -5.41
C PHE A 254 6.82 -16.73 -5.53
N ALA A 255 6.10 -15.97 -6.35
CA ALA A 255 4.68 -16.16 -6.55
C ALA A 255 4.31 -16.05 -8.03
N TRP A 256 3.19 -16.68 -8.38
CA TRP A 256 2.58 -16.62 -9.70
C TRP A 256 1.15 -16.16 -9.54
N SER A 257 0.82 -15.07 -10.21
CA SER A 257 -0.51 -14.48 -10.16
C SER A 257 -1.35 -14.98 -11.34
N GLN A 258 -2.64 -15.15 -11.09
CA GLN A 258 -3.64 -15.40 -12.12
C GLN A 258 -4.87 -14.54 -11.87
N ALA A 259 -5.69 -14.33 -12.91
CA ALA A 259 -6.95 -13.63 -12.75
C ALA A 259 -7.89 -14.42 -11.84
N THR A 260 -8.46 -13.77 -10.83
CA THR A 260 -9.44 -14.39 -9.91
C THR A 260 -10.82 -14.51 -10.54
N CYS A 261 -11.12 -13.64 -11.49
CA CYS A 261 -12.35 -13.63 -12.26
C CYS A 261 -12.04 -13.09 -13.66
N THR A 262 -12.50 -13.77 -14.67
CA THR A 262 -12.48 -13.31 -16.06
C THR A 262 -13.91 -13.22 -16.58
N PRO A 263 -14.22 -12.25 -17.46
CA PRO A 263 -15.56 -12.18 -18.06
C PRO A 263 -15.87 -13.46 -18.82
N GLU A 264 -17.06 -13.97 -18.60
CA GLU A 264 -17.61 -15.04 -19.44
C GLU A 264 -18.34 -14.41 -20.61
N TYR A 265 -17.87 -14.70 -21.82
CA TYR A 265 -18.53 -14.25 -23.04
C TYR A 265 -19.42 -15.36 -23.59
N PRO A 266 -20.65 -15.03 -24.04
CA PRO A 266 -21.48 -15.96 -24.78
C PRO A 266 -20.74 -16.44 -26.03
N ASN A 267 -21.19 -17.53 -26.62
CA ASN A 267 -20.69 -17.97 -27.91
C ASN A 267 -20.97 -16.94 -29.01
N VAL A 268 -20.17 -16.97 -30.08
CA VAL A 268 -20.25 -15.98 -31.18
C VAL A 268 -21.65 -15.81 -31.77
N PRO A 269 -22.41 -16.86 -32.06
CA PRO A 269 -23.79 -16.71 -32.56
C PRO A 269 -24.68 -15.85 -31.68
N THR A 270 -24.61 -16.08 -30.37
CA THR A 270 -25.38 -15.30 -29.38
C THR A 270 -24.94 -13.84 -29.37
N GLN A 271 -23.62 -13.56 -29.41
CA GLN A 271 -23.11 -12.19 -29.50
C GLN A 271 -23.53 -11.51 -30.80
N VAL A 272 -23.42 -12.18 -31.94
CA VAL A 272 -23.84 -11.67 -33.24
C VAL A 272 -25.33 -11.34 -33.23
N GLN A 273 -26.19 -12.26 -32.73
CA GLN A 273 -27.61 -11.98 -32.64
C GLN A 273 -27.94 -10.77 -31.77
N ALA A 274 -27.28 -10.65 -30.62
CA ALA A 274 -27.45 -9.48 -29.75
C ALA A 274 -27.06 -8.17 -30.43
N LEU A 275 -25.97 -8.16 -31.23
CA LEU A 275 -25.55 -7.00 -32.01
C LEU A 275 -26.53 -6.67 -33.13
N ILE A 276 -27.02 -7.65 -33.84
CA ILE A 276 -28.06 -7.48 -34.87
C ILE A 276 -29.31 -6.83 -34.24
N ASP A 277 -29.80 -7.40 -33.15
CA ASP A 277 -30.99 -6.88 -32.47
C ASP A 277 -30.80 -5.47 -31.93
N ALA A 278 -29.62 -5.16 -31.39
CA ALA A 278 -29.30 -3.83 -30.89
C ALA A 278 -29.25 -2.78 -32.02
N ASN A 279 -28.62 -3.11 -33.14
CA ASN A 279 -28.53 -2.20 -34.30
C ASN A 279 -29.89 -1.99 -34.96
N ARG A 280 -30.70 -3.05 -35.14
CA ARG A 280 -32.05 -2.94 -35.67
C ARG A 280 -32.96 -2.07 -34.83
N ARG A 281 -32.87 -2.17 -33.49
CA ARG A 281 -33.65 -1.30 -32.58
C ARG A 281 -33.28 0.18 -32.72
N LYS A 282 -32.04 0.47 -33.09
CA LYS A 282 -31.56 1.84 -33.33
C LYS A 282 -31.77 2.33 -34.77
N GLY A 283 -32.21 1.47 -35.69
CA GLY A 283 -32.30 1.77 -37.10
C GLY A 283 -30.94 1.88 -37.80
N ASN A 284 -29.88 1.31 -37.20
CA ASN A 284 -28.54 1.29 -37.76
C ASN A 284 -28.35 0.06 -38.65
N ALA A 285 -27.38 0.12 -39.58
CA ALA A 285 -26.89 -1.07 -40.27
C ALA A 285 -26.32 -2.07 -39.30
N CYS A 286 -26.54 -3.37 -39.51
CA CYS A 286 -26.00 -4.45 -38.68
C CYS A 286 -24.56 -4.75 -39.07
N GLU A 287 -23.73 -3.72 -39.13
CA GLU A 287 -22.34 -3.80 -39.59
C GLU A 287 -21.36 -3.82 -38.41
N LEU A 288 -20.34 -4.67 -38.50
CA LEU A 288 -19.19 -4.69 -37.62
C LEU A 288 -17.91 -4.98 -38.43
N PHE A 289 -16.91 -4.12 -38.35
CA PHE A 289 -15.64 -4.27 -39.05
C PHE A 289 -15.80 -4.41 -40.60
N GLY A 290 -16.78 -3.73 -41.18
CA GLY A 290 -17.08 -3.83 -42.61
C GLY A 290 -17.85 -5.08 -43.02
N MET A 291 -18.23 -5.92 -42.06
CA MET A 291 -19.06 -7.11 -42.29
C MET A 291 -20.51 -6.82 -41.93
N TYR A 292 -21.44 -7.14 -42.80
CA TYR A 292 -22.86 -7.12 -42.48
C TYR A 292 -23.24 -8.42 -41.76
N LEU A 293 -23.41 -8.34 -40.42
CA LEU A 293 -23.67 -9.49 -39.56
C LEU A 293 -24.93 -10.25 -39.87
N ASP A 294 -25.93 -9.57 -40.47
CA ASP A 294 -27.21 -10.15 -40.90
C ASP A 294 -27.22 -10.57 -42.38
N SER A 295 -26.09 -10.49 -43.07
CA SER A 295 -25.97 -11.02 -44.45
C SER A 295 -26.08 -12.55 -44.43
N GLU A 296 -26.76 -13.11 -45.45
CA GLU A 296 -26.86 -14.54 -45.64
C GLU A 296 -25.49 -15.24 -45.66
N GLN A 297 -24.55 -14.59 -46.25
CA GLN A 297 -23.17 -14.95 -46.41
C GLN A 297 -22.45 -15.11 -45.07
N PHE A 298 -22.46 -14.06 -44.19
CA PHE A 298 -21.84 -14.11 -42.88
C PHE A 298 -22.49 -15.18 -41.99
N GLN A 299 -23.83 -15.27 -42.03
CA GLN A 299 -24.59 -16.26 -41.26
C GLN A 299 -24.27 -17.72 -41.70
N THR A 300 -24.11 -17.92 -43.01
CA THR A 300 -23.73 -19.24 -43.54
C THR A 300 -22.31 -19.61 -43.16
N GLY A 301 -21.35 -18.71 -43.29
CA GLY A 301 -19.96 -18.91 -42.88
C GLY A 301 -19.82 -19.24 -41.37
N MET A 302 -20.52 -18.48 -40.54
CA MET A 302 -20.55 -18.70 -39.09
C MET A 302 -21.16 -20.05 -38.74
N ASN A 303 -22.28 -20.41 -39.35
CA ASN A 303 -22.96 -21.69 -39.10
C ASN A 303 -22.10 -22.88 -39.57
N ASN A 304 -21.42 -22.77 -40.71
CA ASN A 304 -20.49 -23.79 -41.19
C ASN A 304 -19.30 -23.95 -40.27
N TRP A 305 -18.74 -22.83 -39.75
CA TRP A 305 -17.65 -22.91 -38.81
C TRP A 305 -18.06 -23.59 -37.51
N ILE A 306 -19.24 -23.26 -36.95
CA ILE A 306 -19.77 -23.88 -35.71
C ILE A 306 -20.10 -25.36 -35.95
N LYS A 307 -20.69 -25.70 -37.12
CA LYS A 307 -20.95 -27.08 -37.48
C LYS A 307 -19.69 -27.93 -37.55
N LYS A 308 -18.57 -27.33 -37.98
CA LYS A 308 -17.26 -28.00 -38.09
C LYS A 308 -16.54 -28.10 -36.75
N HIS A 309 -16.63 -27.08 -35.92
CA HIS A 309 -15.81 -26.93 -34.68
C HIS A 309 -16.63 -27.00 -33.39
N GLY A 310 -17.96 -26.97 -33.47
CA GLY A 310 -18.85 -26.91 -32.29
C GLY A 310 -18.70 -25.61 -31.51
N ASP A 311 -19.09 -25.63 -30.24
CA ASP A 311 -18.93 -24.52 -29.30
C ASP A 311 -17.51 -24.44 -28.72
N THR A 312 -16.55 -25.14 -29.32
CA THR A 312 -15.16 -25.15 -28.83
C THR A 312 -14.55 -23.75 -28.94
N LYS A 313 -14.10 -23.23 -27.83
CA LYS A 313 -13.38 -21.95 -27.81
C LYS A 313 -12.06 -22.07 -28.55
N SER A 314 -11.75 -21.07 -29.38
CA SER A 314 -10.53 -20.97 -30.17
C SER A 314 -9.53 -20.05 -29.51
N GLY A 315 -8.26 -20.44 -29.50
CA GLY A 315 -7.16 -19.58 -29.13
C GLY A 315 -6.73 -18.66 -30.29
N TYR A 316 -5.71 -17.86 -30.01
CA TYR A 316 -5.04 -17.00 -30.98
C TYR A 316 -4.38 -17.84 -32.10
N ARG A 317 -4.67 -17.53 -33.37
CA ARG A 317 -4.21 -18.31 -34.52
C ARG A 317 -4.22 -17.52 -35.81
N GLU A 318 -3.63 -18.10 -36.86
CA GLU A 318 -3.66 -17.58 -38.22
C GLU A 318 -5.12 -17.45 -38.70
N MET A 319 -5.41 -16.33 -39.36
CA MET A 319 -6.73 -16.03 -39.91
C MET A 319 -6.93 -16.80 -41.23
N VAL A 320 -8.10 -17.40 -41.36
CA VAL A 320 -8.45 -18.19 -42.53
C VAL A 320 -9.37 -17.39 -43.44
N PHE A 321 -9.13 -17.40 -44.76
CA PHE A 321 -10.09 -16.92 -45.74
C PHE A 321 -11.34 -17.80 -45.73
N GLY A 322 -12.51 -17.20 -45.82
CA GLY A 322 -13.72 -17.93 -46.08
C GLY A 322 -13.74 -18.40 -47.54
N ASP A 323 -14.18 -19.62 -47.79
CA ASP A 323 -14.06 -20.34 -49.09
C ASP A 323 -14.69 -19.63 -50.28
N ASP A 324 -15.46 -18.54 -50.13
CA ASP A 324 -16.18 -17.84 -51.17
C ASP A 324 -15.98 -16.30 -51.15
N TYR A 325 -14.95 -15.79 -50.49
CA TYR A 325 -14.83 -14.35 -50.26
C TYR A 325 -13.44 -13.80 -50.50
N ASP A 326 -13.39 -12.64 -51.11
CA ASP A 326 -12.25 -11.70 -51.02
C ASP A 326 -12.13 -11.07 -49.62
N GLN A 327 -12.62 -11.77 -48.57
CA GLN A 327 -12.69 -11.26 -47.18
C GLN A 327 -12.39 -12.34 -46.18
N TYR A 328 -11.73 -11.93 -45.09
CA TYR A 328 -11.54 -12.82 -43.95
C TYR A 328 -12.84 -13.04 -43.17
N GLY A 329 -13.18 -14.28 -42.86
CA GLY A 329 -14.28 -14.62 -41.97
C GLY A 329 -13.89 -14.44 -40.50
N TYR A 330 -14.59 -13.57 -39.79
CA TYR A 330 -14.35 -13.27 -38.38
C TYR A 330 -15.40 -13.94 -37.48
N TYR A 331 -15.59 -15.22 -37.60
CA TYR A 331 -16.64 -15.94 -36.89
C TYR A 331 -16.18 -17.10 -36.00
N ALA A 332 -14.92 -17.11 -35.59
CA ALA A 332 -14.43 -18.08 -34.62
C ALA A 332 -14.98 -17.81 -33.22
N ASN A 333 -15.25 -18.87 -32.47
CA ASN A 333 -15.59 -18.73 -31.04
C ASN A 333 -14.31 -18.55 -30.22
N TRP A 334 -13.93 -17.30 -29.96
CA TRP A 334 -12.67 -16.93 -29.36
C TRP A 334 -12.66 -17.15 -27.83
N ASP A 335 -11.62 -17.76 -27.31
CA ASP A 335 -11.31 -17.74 -25.87
C ASP A 335 -10.53 -16.47 -25.53
N VAL A 336 -11.22 -15.34 -25.49
CA VAL A 336 -10.62 -14.03 -25.28
C VAL A 336 -9.80 -13.94 -23.99
N PRO A 337 -10.30 -14.39 -22.82
CA PRO A 337 -9.50 -14.42 -21.61
C PRO A 337 -8.22 -15.26 -21.72
N GLY A 338 -8.34 -16.47 -22.30
CA GLY A 338 -7.19 -17.36 -22.50
C GLY A 338 -6.16 -16.84 -23.51
N ILE A 339 -6.59 -15.98 -24.47
CA ILE A 339 -5.68 -15.32 -25.41
C ILE A 339 -4.92 -14.19 -24.72
N ILE A 340 -5.60 -13.35 -23.95
CA ILE A 340 -5.07 -12.09 -23.43
C ILE A 340 -4.29 -12.32 -22.13
N PHE A 341 -4.78 -13.18 -21.24
CA PHE A 341 -4.23 -13.31 -19.90
C PHE A 341 -3.29 -14.52 -19.74
N ASN A 342 -2.19 -14.27 -19.05
CA ASN A 342 -1.30 -15.29 -18.55
C ASN A 342 -1.81 -15.79 -17.18
N ASN A 343 -1.94 -17.11 -17.05
CA ASN A 343 -2.38 -17.74 -15.81
C ASN A 343 -1.23 -17.95 -14.79
N ALA A 344 -0.03 -17.45 -15.08
CA ALA A 344 1.15 -17.62 -14.25
C ALA A 344 2.11 -16.42 -14.35
N ALA A 345 1.60 -15.21 -14.11
CA ALA A 345 2.43 -14.01 -14.12
C ALA A 345 3.40 -14.01 -12.93
N PRO A 346 4.74 -14.02 -13.16
CA PRO A 346 5.71 -14.21 -12.10
C PRO A 346 5.94 -12.96 -11.28
N SER A 347 6.19 -13.16 -9.99
CA SER A 347 6.68 -12.15 -9.07
C SER A 347 7.74 -12.73 -8.13
N GLN A 348 8.67 -11.89 -7.69
CA GLN A 348 9.69 -12.26 -6.71
C GLN A 348 9.93 -11.12 -5.74
N ASN A 349 10.17 -11.47 -4.48
CA ASN A 349 10.51 -10.55 -3.42
C ASN A 349 11.66 -11.11 -2.59
N HIS A 350 12.70 -10.31 -2.36
CA HIS A 350 13.87 -10.66 -1.56
C HIS A 350 14.09 -9.59 -0.52
N ASN A 351 14.09 -9.96 0.74
CA ASN A 351 14.30 -9.05 1.86
C ASN A 351 15.44 -9.54 2.75
N LEU A 352 16.42 -8.69 2.96
CA LEU A 352 17.51 -8.89 3.91
C LEU A 352 17.40 -7.83 5.01
N SER A 353 17.40 -8.25 6.27
CA SER A 353 17.39 -7.31 7.39
C SER A 353 18.40 -7.70 8.47
N ILE A 354 18.94 -6.67 9.12
CA ILE A 354 19.85 -6.79 10.26
C ILE A 354 19.30 -5.92 11.38
N SER A 355 19.09 -6.48 12.54
CA SER A 355 18.51 -5.76 13.69
C SER A 355 19.15 -6.21 14.99
N GLY A 356 19.13 -5.33 16.00
CA GLY A 356 19.63 -5.68 17.33
C GLY A 356 19.90 -4.47 18.20
N ILE A 357 20.51 -4.77 19.35
CA ILE A 357 20.98 -3.78 20.32
C ILE A 357 22.49 -3.92 20.46
N SER A 358 23.21 -2.81 20.38
CA SER A 358 24.63 -2.72 20.66
C SER A 358 24.89 -1.61 21.69
N GLY A 359 25.17 -1.99 22.94
CA GLY A 359 25.26 -1.06 24.05
C GLY A 359 23.96 -0.30 24.29
N LYS A 360 23.97 1.02 24.11
CA LYS A 360 22.79 1.90 24.24
C LYS A 360 22.10 2.20 22.90
N THR A 361 22.52 1.55 21.82
CA THR A 361 22.03 1.83 20.46
C THR A 361 21.20 0.66 19.94
N ASN A 362 19.97 0.96 19.54
CA ASN A 362 19.08 0.05 18.83
C ASN A 362 19.20 0.35 17.34
N PHE A 363 19.18 -0.69 16.50
CA PHE A 363 19.23 -0.52 15.05
C PHE A 363 18.39 -1.58 14.34
N TYR A 364 17.78 -1.15 13.25
CA TYR A 364 17.13 -1.96 12.24
C TYR A 364 17.56 -1.43 10.88
N ILE A 365 18.11 -2.29 10.03
CA ILE A 365 18.53 -1.96 8.66
C ILE A 365 17.98 -3.05 7.75
N SER A 366 17.34 -2.66 6.66
CA SER A 366 16.82 -3.59 5.65
C SER A 366 17.17 -3.17 4.25
N ALA A 367 17.23 -4.16 3.36
CA ALA A 367 17.32 -4.00 1.92
C ALA A 367 16.35 -4.96 1.26
N ASN A 368 15.52 -4.46 0.34
CA ASN A 368 14.52 -5.24 -0.35
C ASN A 368 14.63 -5.06 -1.87
N TYR A 369 14.45 -6.14 -2.59
CA TYR A 369 14.24 -6.17 -4.04
C TYR A 369 12.92 -6.86 -4.33
N ASN A 370 12.05 -6.16 -5.06
CA ASN A 370 10.77 -6.68 -5.52
C ASN A 370 10.64 -6.51 -7.04
N GLN A 371 10.18 -7.55 -7.70
CA GLN A 371 9.83 -7.51 -9.12
C GLN A 371 8.50 -8.22 -9.31
N ARG A 372 7.61 -7.61 -10.10
CA ARG A 372 6.35 -8.23 -10.52
C ARG A 372 6.02 -7.88 -11.96
N GLN A 373 5.26 -8.77 -12.59
CA GLN A 373 4.78 -8.66 -13.94
C GLN A 373 3.25 -8.72 -13.93
N ASP A 374 2.62 -8.05 -14.90
CA ASP A 374 1.16 -8.12 -15.06
C ASP A 374 0.70 -9.43 -15.73
N LEU A 375 -0.62 -9.57 -15.86
CA LEU A 375 -1.25 -10.78 -16.42
C LEU A 375 -1.27 -10.80 -17.96
N MET A 376 -0.69 -9.83 -18.67
CA MET A 376 -0.75 -9.78 -20.12
C MET A 376 0.18 -10.80 -20.77
N ASN A 377 -0.35 -11.58 -21.75
CA ASN A 377 0.45 -12.51 -22.53
C ASN A 377 1.40 -11.83 -23.52
N PHE A 378 1.05 -10.61 -23.96
CA PHE A 378 1.78 -9.90 -25.00
C PHE A 378 2.42 -8.64 -24.45
N ASN A 379 3.74 -8.57 -24.44
CA ASN A 379 4.54 -7.45 -23.95
C ASN A 379 4.05 -6.94 -22.58
N PRO A 380 4.17 -7.75 -21.52
CA PRO A 380 3.60 -7.45 -20.21
C PRO A 380 4.25 -6.26 -19.52
N ASP A 381 3.46 -5.54 -18.73
CA ASP A 381 3.93 -4.48 -17.86
C ASP A 381 4.81 -5.05 -16.74
N LYS A 382 5.84 -4.31 -16.30
CA LYS A 382 6.80 -4.76 -15.31
C LYS A 382 7.08 -3.67 -14.28
N ILE A 383 7.08 -4.06 -13.02
CA ILE A 383 7.54 -3.21 -11.92
C ILE A 383 8.77 -3.83 -11.30
N LYS A 384 9.78 -2.99 -11.03
CA LYS A 384 10.94 -3.32 -10.20
C LYS A 384 11.06 -2.26 -9.12
N ASN A 385 11.29 -2.69 -7.90
CA ASN A 385 11.48 -1.80 -6.77
C ASN A 385 12.71 -2.25 -5.96
N TYR A 386 13.59 -1.30 -5.64
CA TYR A 386 14.69 -1.44 -4.70
C TYR A 386 14.40 -0.54 -3.52
N HIS A 387 14.37 -1.11 -2.33
CA HIS A 387 14.10 -0.39 -1.10
C HIS A 387 15.24 -0.60 -0.11
N VAL A 388 15.65 0.45 0.57
CA VAL A 388 16.61 0.42 1.68
C VAL A 388 16.05 1.24 2.82
N ALA A 389 16.01 0.68 4.02
CA ALA A 389 15.58 1.39 5.22
C ALA A 389 16.61 1.24 6.35
N ALA A 390 16.74 2.27 7.15
CA ALA A 390 17.51 2.22 8.40
C ALA A 390 16.83 3.04 9.48
N ASN A 391 16.68 2.43 10.65
CA ASN A 391 16.12 3.03 11.86
C ASN A 391 17.12 2.79 12.99
N ILE A 392 17.79 3.86 13.42
CA ILE A 392 18.86 3.80 14.42
C ILE A 392 18.55 4.79 15.53
N SER A 393 18.57 4.35 16.76
CA SER A 393 18.37 5.22 17.93
C SER A 393 19.32 4.88 19.06
N THR A 394 19.78 5.88 19.77
CA THR A 394 20.69 5.70 20.90
C THR A 394 20.23 6.49 22.12
N GLN A 395 20.38 5.88 23.28
CA GLN A 395 20.22 6.56 24.57
C GLN A 395 21.52 7.32 24.85
N ALA A 396 21.59 8.58 24.39
CA ALA A 396 22.80 9.40 24.52
C ALA A 396 23.14 9.70 25.99
N THR A 397 22.12 10.02 26.79
CA THR A 397 22.18 10.17 28.24
C THR A 397 20.98 9.50 28.88
N ASP A 398 20.88 9.45 30.22
CA ASP A 398 19.73 8.84 30.90
C ASP A 398 18.41 9.62 30.69
N TRP A 399 18.48 10.84 30.20
CA TRP A 399 17.35 11.72 29.94
C TRP A 399 17.16 12.05 28.44
N LEU A 400 18.11 11.70 27.55
CA LEU A 400 18.08 12.06 26.12
C LEU A 400 18.25 10.81 25.24
N GLN A 401 17.24 10.51 24.45
CA GLN A 401 17.31 9.58 23.34
C GLN A 401 17.29 10.35 22.02
N VAL A 402 18.17 10.03 21.09
CA VAL A 402 18.19 10.58 19.72
C VAL A 402 18.21 9.45 18.70
N GLY A 403 17.73 9.74 17.51
CA GLY A 403 17.77 8.74 16.43
C GLY A 403 17.51 9.33 15.06
N VAL A 404 17.74 8.47 14.07
CA VAL A 404 17.50 8.75 12.65
C VAL A 404 16.68 7.63 12.04
N ARG A 405 15.82 7.99 11.10
CA ARG A 405 15.05 7.09 10.26
C ARG A 405 15.26 7.48 8.81
N THR A 406 15.64 6.56 7.99
CA THR A 406 15.82 6.83 6.56
C THR A 406 15.25 5.70 5.73
N ASN A 407 14.61 6.09 4.62
CA ASN A 407 14.13 5.17 3.60
C ASN A 407 14.53 5.73 2.24
N TYR A 408 14.94 4.83 1.35
CA TYR A 408 15.19 5.14 -0.04
C TYR A 408 14.55 4.08 -0.92
N ASP A 409 13.74 4.52 -1.88
CA ASP A 409 13.07 3.70 -2.87
C ASP A 409 13.49 4.12 -4.28
N ASP A 410 13.81 3.14 -5.13
CA ASP A 410 14.01 3.29 -6.57
C ASP A 410 13.04 2.34 -7.27
N ARG A 411 11.94 2.88 -7.77
CA ARG A 411 10.88 2.12 -8.45
C ARG A 411 10.88 2.44 -9.94
N SER A 412 10.92 1.41 -10.78
CA SER A 412 10.66 1.51 -12.22
C SER A 412 9.39 0.77 -12.60
N PHE A 413 8.62 1.37 -13.49
CA PHE A 413 7.47 0.79 -14.15
C PHE A 413 7.70 0.89 -15.65
N ASP A 414 7.86 -0.25 -16.29
CA ASP A 414 8.14 -0.38 -17.72
C ASP A 414 6.92 -1.02 -18.40
N TYR A 415 6.42 -0.42 -19.47
CA TYR A 415 5.22 -0.89 -20.18
C TYR A 415 5.22 -0.47 -21.66
N PRO A 416 4.46 -1.17 -22.54
CA PRO A 416 4.33 -0.78 -23.93
C PRO A 416 3.48 0.48 -24.07
N TYR A 417 3.97 1.46 -24.84
CA TYR A 417 3.26 2.70 -25.13
C TYR A 417 2.31 2.52 -26.30
N VAL A 418 1.05 2.25 -26.02
CA VAL A 418 0.00 2.14 -27.04
C VAL A 418 -0.64 3.51 -27.27
N GLN A 419 -0.41 4.11 -28.44
CA GLN A 419 -0.91 5.44 -28.77
C GLN A 419 -2.44 5.56 -28.63
N GLY A 420 -2.87 6.57 -27.85
CA GLY A 420 -4.28 6.91 -27.67
C GLY A 420 -5.11 5.91 -26.87
N GLN A 421 -4.46 4.98 -26.18
CA GLN A 421 -5.12 3.82 -25.62
C GLN A 421 -4.50 3.46 -24.25
N GLY A 422 -5.17 3.78 -23.16
CA GLY A 422 -4.77 3.31 -21.83
C GLY A 422 -4.73 1.78 -21.79
N SER A 423 -3.62 1.20 -21.34
CA SER A 423 -3.29 -0.23 -21.50
C SER A 423 -4.36 -1.20 -20.99
N TYR A 424 -4.92 -0.95 -19.80
CA TYR A 424 -5.87 -1.89 -19.18
C TYR A 424 -7.34 -1.65 -19.54
N GLN A 425 -7.75 -0.42 -19.72
CA GLN A 425 -9.13 -0.11 -20.19
C GLN A 425 -9.43 -0.72 -21.56
N TYR A 426 -8.40 -0.89 -22.37
CA TYR A 426 -8.52 -1.50 -23.69
C TYR A 426 -8.81 -2.99 -23.64
N VAL A 427 -8.26 -3.71 -22.68
CA VAL A 427 -8.57 -5.14 -22.49
C VAL A 427 -10.06 -5.35 -22.27
N TRP A 428 -10.66 -4.55 -21.39
CA TRP A 428 -12.08 -4.66 -21.09
C TRP A 428 -12.98 -4.16 -22.21
N ARG A 429 -12.57 -3.09 -22.90
CA ARG A 429 -13.35 -2.49 -23.98
C ARG A 429 -13.37 -3.35 -25.25
N TRP A 430 -12.26 -3.98 -25.58
CA TRP A 430 -12.13 -4.77 -26.81
C TRP A 430 -12.20 -6.28 -26.57
N GLY A 431 -11.91 -6.73 -25.39
CA GLY A 431 -12.04 -8.13 -24.98
C GLY A 431 -13.50 -8.62 -24.92
N SER A 432 -14.45 -7.69 -24.79
CA SER A 432 -15.89 -8.00 -24.81
C SER A 432 -16.48 -8.17 -26.20
N PHE A 433 -15.71 -7.85 -27.25
CA PHE A 433 -16.22 -7.93 -28.59
C PHE A 433 -15.65 -9.11 -29.36
N PHE A 434 -16.48 -9.72 -30.06
CA PHE A 434 -16.33 -10.47 -31.25
C PHE A 434 -15.33 -9.75 -32.19
N GLY A 435 -14.08 -10.01 -31.99
CA GLY A 435 -13.00 -9.42 -32.75
C GLY A 435 -12.06 -10.47 -33.32
N PRO A 436 -11.43 -10.22 -34.45
CA PRO A 436 -10.47 -11.13 -35.05
C PRO A 436 -9.18 -11.20 -34.21
N TYR A 437 -9.07 -12.19 -33.35
CA TYR A 437 -7.84 -12.53 -32.63
C TYR A 437 -6.98 -13.46 -33.48
N GLY A 438 -6.40 -12.91 -34.53
CA GLY A 438 -5.62 -13.65 -35.48
C GLY A 438 -4.47 -12.83 -36.05
N TYR A 439 -3.69 -13.46 -36.87
CA TYR A 439 -2.57 -12.88 -37.58
C TYR A 439 -2.53 -13.42 -39.00
N ILE A 440 -1.87 -12.67 -39.88
CA ILE A 440 -1.47 -13.14 -41.21
C ILE A 440 0.04 -13.12 -41.32
N THR A 441 0.58 -13.96 -42.20
CA THR A 441 1.99 -13.99 -42.54
C THR A 441 2.14 -13.54 -43.99
N ASP A 442 3.05 -12.60 -44.27
CA ASP A 442 3.35 -12.18 -45.61
C ASP A 442 4.22 -13.21 -46.39
N GLU A 443 4.54 -12.91 -47.64
CA GLU A 443 5.35 -13.79 -48.50
C GLU A 443 6.78 -13.98 -47.95
N ASP A 444 7.28 -13.03 -47.18
CA ASP A 444 8.62 -13.05 -46.57
C ASP A 444 8.59 -13.80 -45.20
N GLY A 445 7.45 -14.32 -44.77
CA GLY A 445 7.27 -15.02 -43.50
C GLY A 445 7.12 -14.11 -42.28
N LYS A 446 6.93 -12.79 -42.47
CA LYS A 446 6.69 -11.84 -41.38
C LYS A 446 5.24 -11.84 -40.95
N GLN A 447 5.02 -12.03 -39.64
CA GLN A 447 3.71 -12.06 -39.03
C GLN A 447 3.20 -10.64 -38.74
N TYR A 448 1.95 -10.38 -39.10
CA TYR A 448 1.20 -9.17 -38.78
C TYR A 448 -0.04 -9.50 -37.98
N ASP A 449 -0.09 -9.01 -36.77
CA ASP A 449 -1.20 -9.23 -35.86
C ASP A 449 -2.36 -8.27 -36.15
N GLY A 450 -3.59 -8.71 -35.83
CA GLY A 450 -4.80 -7.95 -36.05
C GLY A 450 -4.83 -6.63 -35.27
N ARG A 451 -5.64 -5.69 -35.75
CA ARG A 451 -5.88 -4.34 -35.15
C ARG A 451 -6.60 -4.46 -33.81
N GLN A 452 -6.18 -5.37 -32.96
CA GLN A 452 -6.66 -5.56 -31.61
C GLN A 452 -5.55 -5.22 -30.63
N LEU A 453 -5.82 -5.30 -29.33
CA LEU A 453 -4.86 -5.05 -28.28
C LEU A 453 -3.51 -5.73 -28.53
N ILE A 454 -3.53 -6.95 -29.08
CA ILE A 454 -2.32 -7.75 -29.35
C ILE A 454 -1.43 -7.06 -30.38
N GLY A 455 -1.96 -6.66 -31.53
CA GLY A 455 -1.19 -6.01 -32.58
C GLY A 455 -0.61 -4.68 -32.12
N PHE A 456 -1.41 -3.88 -31.40
CA PHE A 456 -0.95 -2.61 -30.84
C PHE A 456 0.12 -2.80 -29.76
N ARG A 457 -0.03 -3.77 -28.85
CA ARG A 457 0.98 -4.03 -27.79
C ARG A 457 2.29 -4.57 -28.37
N LYS A 458 2.24 -5.42 -29.39
CA LYS A 458 3.44 -5.97 -30.02
C LYS A 458 4.23 -4.95 -30.83
N THR A 459 3.55 -3.95 -31.40
CA THR A 459 4.17 -2.88 -32.21
C THR A 459 4.37 -1.58 -31.45
N ALA A 460 3.99 -1.53 -30.18
CA ALA A 460 4.11 -0.35 -29.32
C ALA A 460 5.57 0.04 -29.08
N GLY A 461 5.80 1.34 -28.97
CA GLY A 461 7.04 1.85 -28.39
C GLY A 461 7.13 1.56 -26.89
N ASP A 462 8.28 1.87 -26.31
CA ASP A 462 8.49 1.69 -24.89
C ASP A 462 8.03 2.92 -24.09
N ALA A 463 7.43 2.68 -22.94
CA ALA A 463 7.25 3.71 -21.93
C ALA A 463 7.82 3.24 -20.60
N TYR A 464 8.35 4.18 -19.84
CA TYR A 464 8.78 3.92 -18.48
C TYR A 464 8.49 5.08 -17.56
N GLN A 465 8.18 4.75 -16.32
CA GLN A 465 8.13 5.70 -15.21
C GLN A 465 9.12 5.26 -14.14
N LYS A 466 10.05 6.14 -13.79
CA LYS A 466 11.01 5.90 -12.73
C LYS A 466 10.79 6.90 -11.60
N THR A 467 10.58 6.38 -10.38
CA THR A 467 10.38 7.18 -9.17
C THR A 467 11.47 6.87 -8.17
N ASN A 468 12.18 7.90 -7.73
CA ASN A 468 13.09 7.85 -6.59
C ASN A 468 12.45 8.59 -5.44
N ASN A 469 12.29 7.95 -4.30
CA ASN A 469 11.72 8.53 -3.09
C ASN A 469 12.71 8.37 -1.93
N MET A 470 13.12 9.48 -1.34
CA MET A 470 14.02 9.52 -0.20
C MET A 470 13.31 10.19 0.98
N ARG A 471 13.32 9.54 2.12
CA ARG A 471 12.87 10.09 3.39
C ARG A 471 14.00 10.06 4.40
N LEU A 472 14.28 11.20 5.02
CA LEU A 472 15.29 11.34 6.07
C LEU A 472 14.67 12.05 7.27
N GLY A 473 14.53 11.33 8.37
CA GLY A 473 13.99 11.83 9.63
C GLY A 473 15.04 11.80 10.75
N ALA A 474 15.03 12.81 11.59
CA ALA A 474 15.76 12.85 12.84
C ALA A 474 14.78 13.09 13.99
N PHE A 475 14.97 12.43 15.10
CA PHE A 475 14.12 12.60 16.27
C PHE A 475 14.90 12.67 17.57
N ALA A 476 14.30 13.34 18.56
CA ALA A 476 14.81 13.42 19.91
C ALA A 476 13.67 13.22 20.91
N LYS A 477 13.94 12.46 21.97
CA LYS A 477 13.06 12.32 23.13
C LYS A 477 13.83 12.74 24.38
N ILE A 478 13.27 13.72 25.10
CA ILE A 478 13.81 14.25 26.37
C ILE A 478 12.90 13.79 27.49
N ASP A 479 13.45 13.11 28.47
CA ASP A 479 12.76 12.70 29.69
C ASP A 479 13.15 13.66 30.82
N PHE A 480 12.22 14.55 31.22
CA PHE A 480 12.39 15.48 32.34
C PHE A 480 12.15 14.81 33.69
N LYS A 481 11.86 13.50 33.67
CA LYS A 481 11.43 12.72 34.84
C LYS A 481 10.05 13.14 35.35
N HIS A 482 9.60 12.51 36.44
CA HIS A 482 8.28 12.75 37.01
C HIS A 482 7.12 12.67 36.01
N GLY A 483 7.24 11.82 34.97
CA GLY A 483 6.20 11.60 33.98
C GLY A 483 6.15 12.61 32.83
N LEU A 484 7.02 13.65 32.83
CA LEU A 484 7.07 14.65 31.76
C LEU A 484 8.12 14.30 30.70
N THR A 485 7.73 14.19 29.46
CA THR A 485 8.62 14.00 28.30
C THR A 485 8.35 15.03 27.22
N PHE A 486 9.40 15.39 26.47
CA PHE A 486 9.30 16.16 25.24
C PHE A 486 9.78 15.30 24.07
N ASN A 487 9.01 15.24 23.00
CA ASN A 487 9.35 14.54 21.79
C ASN A 487 9.35 15.53 20.63
N ALA A 488 10.38 15.47 19.80
CA ALA A 488 10.46 16.24 18.58
C ALA A 488 11.00 15.40 17.46
N ASP A 489 10.43 15.54 16.27
CA ASP A 489 10.95 14.95 15.05
C ASP A 489 10.85 15.93 13.88
N TYR A 490 11.82 15.83 12.99
CA TYR A 490 11.85 16.54 11.74
C TYR A 490 12.13 15.54 10.62
N THR A 491 11.30 15.56 9.59
CA THR A 491 11.45 14.68 8.43
C THR A 491 11.47 15.50 7.14
N PHE A 492 12.47 15.20 6.31
CA PHE A 492 12.60 15.71 4.96
C PHE A 492 12.32 14.57 3.97
N VAL A 493 11.42 14.81 3.01
CA VAL A 493 11.08 13.88 1.92
C VAL A 493 11.43 14.54 0.60
N LYS A 494 12.10 13.79 -0.28
CA LYS A 494 12.35 14.19 -1.68
C LYS A 494 11.93 13.05 -2.59
N LYS A 495 10.92 13.33 -3.44
CA LYS A 495 10.44 12.38 -4.45
C LYS A 495 10.67 12.96 -5.83
N HIS A 496 11.36 12.22 -6.67
CA HIS A 496 11.62 12.58 -8.05
C HIS A 496 11.03 11.51 -8.96
N THR A 497 10.13 11.92 -9.87
CA THR A 497 9.54 11.02 -10.85
C THR A 497 9.90 11.49 -12.26
N LYS A 498 10.40 10.56 -13.07
CA LYS A 498 10.68 10.75 -14.47
C LYS A 498 9.84 9.79 -15.28
N TYR A 499 9.14 10.29 -16.27
CA TYR A 499 8.38 9.54 -17.25
C TYR A 499 8.93 9.79 -18.66
N LYS A 500 8.94 8.76 -19.50
CA LYS A 500 9.20 8.87 -20.95
C LYS A 500 8.29 7.87 -21.66
N GLY A 501 7.61 8.33 -22.70
CA GLY A 501 6.80 7.53 -23.61
C GLY A 501 7.24 7.77 -25.06
N ILE A 502 7.28 6.69 -25.84
CA ILE A 502 7.69 6.71 -27.25
C ILE A 502 6.52 6.24 -28.10
N GLY A 503 5.90 7.17 -28.85
CA GLY A 503 4.85 6.87 -29.80
C GLY A 503 5.42 6.40 -31.13
N LEU A 504 5.26 5.11 -31.45
CA LEU A 504 5.68 4.51 -32.70
C LEU A 504 4.49 4.21 -33.60
N PRO A 505 4.70 4.18 -34.94
CA PRO A 505 3.71 3.66 -35.88
C PRO A 505 3.44 2.17 -35.61
N SER A 506 2.20 1.78 -35.78
CA SER A 506 1.78 0.39 -35.63
C SER A 506 1.48 -0.22 -36.99
N THR A 507 2.37 -1.09 -37.50
CA THR A 507 2.11 -1.87 -38.71
C THR A 507 1.44 -3.18 -38.33
N ILE A 508 0.16 -3.27 -38.63
CA ILE A 508 -0.73 -4.34 -38.18
C ILE A 508 -1.67 -4.75 -39.33
N LEU A 509 -2.34 -5.88 -39.18
CA LEU A 509 -3.45 -6.24 -40.03
C LEU A 509 -4.65 -5.33 -39.71
N ASN A 510 -4.98 -4.43 -40.63
CA ASN A 510 -6.15 -3.57 -40.52
C ASN A 510 -7.38 -4.38 -40.89
N THR A 511 -8.17 -4.74 -39.92
CA THR A 511 -9.37 -5.58 -40.07
C THR A 511 -10.64 -4.79 -40.34
N TRP A 512 -10.54 -3.50 -40.54
CA TRP A 512 -11.68 -2.64 -40.84
C TRP A 512 -11.87 -2.55 -42.37
N GLY A 513 -13.01 -3.02 -42.82
CA GLY A 513 -13.39 -3.01 -44.25
C GLY A 513 -13.41 -4.38 -44.91
N VAL A 514 -13.86 -4.37 -46.16
CA VAL A 514 -14.15 -5.58 -46.97
C VAL A 514 -12.87 -6.32 -47.36
N ASN A 515 -11.75 -5.62 -47.49
CA ASN A 515 -10.45 -6.20 -47.80
C ASN A 515 -9.44 -5.85 -46.72
N PRO A 516 -9.23 -6.72 -45.71
CA PRO A 516 -8.23 -6.49 -44.68
C PRO A 516 -6.82 -6.40 -45.29
N GLN A 517 -6.13 -5.32 -45.05
CA GLN A 517 -4.79 -5.07 -45.56
C GLN A 517 -3.80 -4.84 -44.40
N ILE A 518 -2.54 -5.16 -44.67
CA ILE A 518 -1.46 -4.70 -43.80
C ILE A 518 -1.37 -3.18 -43.95
N ALA A 519 -1.58 -2.47 -42.86
CA ALA A 519 -1.56 -1.04 -42.81
C ALA A 519 -0.72 -0.52 -41.66
N THR A 520 -0.04 0.61 -41.91
CA THR A 520 0.66 1.33 -40.84
C THR A 520 -0.30 2.40 -40.29
N LEU A 521 -0.68 2.22 -39.04
CA LEU A 521 -1.52 3.16 -38.28
C LEU A 521 -0.68 3.98 -37.33
N ASN A 522 -1.24 5.10 -36.87
CA ASN A 522 -0.55 5.99 -35.93
C ASN A 522 0.80 6.46 -36.53
N THR A 523 0.78 6.93 -37.77
CA THR A 523 1.99 7.29 -38.54
C THR A 523 2.77 8.47 -37.96
N THR A 524 2.14 9.27 -37.09
CA THR A 524 2.81 10.35 -36.37
C THR A 524 3.62 9.79 -35.24
N THR A 525 4.93 9.91 -35.33
CA THR A 525 5.84 9.51 -34.23
C THR A 525 6.00 10.67 -33.26
N PHE A 526 6.17 10.37 -31.98
CA PHE A 526 6.44 11.38 -30.97
C PHE A 526 7.16 10.83 -29.76
N ILE A 527 7.77 11.73 -29.01
CA ILE A 527 8.36 11.47 -27.70
C ILE A 527 7.68 12.41 -26.71
N GLU A 528 7.10 11.83 -25.68
CA GLU A 528 6.64 12.58 -24.52
C GLU A 528 7.48 12.25 -23.29
N SER A 529 7.66 13.24 -22.46
CA SER A 529 8.38 13.05 -21.19
C SER A 529 7.85 14.02 -20.15
N SER A 530 7.84 13.56 -18.91
CA SER A 530 7.59 14.45 -17.78
C SER A 530 8.59 14.22 -16.66
N ARG A 531 8.74 15.26 -15.87
CA ARG A 531 9.51 15.24 -14.62
C ARG A 531 8.67 15.91 -13.54
N SER A 532 8.57 15.28 -12.40
CA SER A 532 8.05 15.93 -11.20
C SER A 532 9.05 15.82 -10.06
N ASP A 533 9.17 16.92 -9.35
CA ASP A 533 9.95 17.07 -8.12
C ASP A 533 9.00 17.45 -6.99
N TYR A 534 8.94 16.60 -5.97
CA TYR A 534 8.16 16.84 -4.76
C TYR A 534 9.09 16.88 -3.56
N THR A 535 8.93 17.89 -2.75
CA THR A 535 9.68 18.08 -1.50
C THR A 535 8.69 18.31 -0.38
N GLN A 536 8.80 17.54 0.69
CA GLN A 536 8.00 17.73 1.90
C GLN A 536 8.90 17.89 3.11
N GLN A 537 8.52 18.79 4.02
CA GLN A 537 9.17 19.02 5.31
C GLN A 537 8.13 18.94 6.40
N VAL A 538 8.29 17.99 7.30
CA VAL A 538 7.37 17.77 8.42
C VAL A 538 8.11 17.96 9.72
N PHE A 539 7.58 18.79 10.60
CA PHE A 539 8.04 18.95 11.97
C PHE A 539 6.91 18.62 12.95
N ASN A 540 7.18 17.78 13.94
CA ASN A 540 6.30 17.52 15.06
C ASN A 540 7.05 17.79 16.36
N GLY A 541 6.40 18.45 17.31
CA GLY A 541 6.96 18.69 18.62
C GLY A 541 5.85 18.65 19.68
N TYR A 542 6.01 17.83 20.72
CA TYR A 542 4.97 17.71 21.75
C TYR A 542 5.51 17.33 23.12
N PHE A 543 4.89 17.87 24.15
CA PHE A 543 5.04 17.45 25.53
C PHE A 543 4.02 16.38 25.86
N ASN A 544 4.44 15.38 26.63
CA ASN A 544 3.56 14.36 27.19
C ASN A 544 3.82 14.25 28.70
N PHE A 545 2.76 14.38 29.49
CA PHE A 545 2.78 14.25 30.93
C PHE A 545 1.88 13.12 31.36
N ALA A 546 2.44 12.07 31.95
CA ALA A 546 1.72 10.90 32.44
C ALA A 546 1.93 10.75 33.95
N GLN A 547 0.85 10.73 34.71
CA GLN A 547 0.85 10.62 36.17
C GLN A 547 -0.24 9.67 36.64
N SER A 548 0.10 8.80 37.59
CA SER A 548 -0.85 7.98 38.35
C SER A 548 -0.86 8.44 39.83
N LEU A 549 -2.08 8.72 40.32
CA LEU A 549 -2.26 9.09 41.74
C LEU A 549 -2.99 7.95 42.47
N ASN A 550 -2.28 7.34 43.42
CA ASN A 550 -2.76 6.22 44.25
C ASN A 550 -3.25 5.01 43.44
N ASP A 551 -2.73 4.81 42.22
CA ASP A 551 -3.18 3.76 41.28
C ASP A 551 -4.69 3.81 40.95
N VAL A 552 -5.37 4.90 41.27
CA VAL A 552 -6.80 5.12 41.10
C VAL A 552 -7.06 6.13 39.98
N HIS A 553 -6.34 7.23 39.96
CA HIS A 553 -6.49 8.31 39.02
C HIS A 553 -5.32 8.37 38.07
N ASN A 554 -5.50 7.97 36.82
CA ASN A 554 -4.46 8.00 35.81
C ASN A 554 -4.74 9.14 34.82
N PHE A 555 -3.75 10.00 34.65
CA PHE A 555 -3.81 11.14 33.72
C PHE A 555 -2.72 10.99 32.67
N ASN A 556 -3.05 11.28 31.43
CA ASN A 556 -2.09 11.47 30.36
C ASN A 556 -2.49 12.71 29.57
N VAL A 557 -1.67 13.74 29.66
CA VAL A 557 -1.89 15.04 28.99
C VAL A 557 -0.81 15.21 27.93
N LEU A 558 -1.22 15.50 26.71
CA LEU A 558 -0.36 15.72 25.58
C LEU A 558 -0.70 17.09 24.98
N VAL A 559 0.32 17.93 24.73
CA VAL A 559 0.18 19.23 24.08
C VAL A 559 1.31 19.39 23.08
N GLY A 560 0.97 19.77 21.84
CA GLY A 560 1.98 19.85 20.79
C GLY A 560 1.58 20.72 19.62
N ALA A 561 2.52 20.78 18.67
CA ALA A 561 2.35 21.44 17.39
C ALA A 561 2.96 20.59 16.28
N ASN A 562 2.38 20.70 15.09
CA ASN A 562 2.97 20.15 13.87
C ASN A 562 2.97 21.21 12.77
N VAL A 563 3.94 21.12 11.89
CA VAL A 563 4.06 21.93 10.68
C VAL A 563 4.41 21.03 9.52
N ASP A 564 3.70 21.19 8.41
CA ASP A 564 3.92 20.46 7.17
C ASP A 564 4.00 21.46 6.01
N LYS A 565 5.03 21.35 5.19
CA LYS A 565 5.25 22.17 4.01
C LYS A 565 5.56 21.29 2.82
N ASP A 566 4.78 21.45 1.76
CA ASP A 566 4.91 20.74 0.50
C ASP A 566 5.29 21.71 -0.61
N ASP A 567 6.18 21.25 -1.49
CA ASP A 567 6.59 21.94 -2.71
C ASP A 567 6.59 20.94 -3.86
N TYR A 568 5.85 21.24 -4.93
CA TYR A 568 5.67 20.35 -6.07
C TYR A 568 5.88 21.11 -7.37
N GLU A 569 6.84 20.64 -8.16
CA GLU A 569 7.13 21.16 -9.50
C GLU A 569 6.91 20.03 -10.52
N TYR A 570 6.22 20.32 -11.61
CA TYR A 570 5.95 19.41 -12.70
C TYR A 570 6.26 20.07 -14.04
N LEU A 571 7.03 19.38 -14.88
CA LEU A 571 7.33 19.76 -16.24
C LEU A 571 6.96 18.61 -17.17
N TYR A 572 6.14 18.88 -18.15
CA TYR A 572 5.80 17.98 -19.25
C TYR A 572 6.22 18.60 -20.57
N TYR A 573 6.71 17.78 -21.49
CA TYR A 573 7.00 18.16 -22.86
C TYR A 573 6.77 16.97 -23.79
N GLU A 574 6.36 17.30 -25.02
CA GLU A 574 6.10 16.38 -26.11
C GLU A 574 6.63 16.99 -27.39
N ARG A 575 7.30 16.18 -28.22
CA ARG A 575 7.75 16.55 -29.56
C ARG A 575 7.40 15.46 -30.55
N TRP A 576 7.00 15.88 -31.73
CA TRP A 576 6.52 15.00 -32.80
C TRP A 576 7.54 14.85 -33.91
N ASN A 577 7.31 13.83 -34.78
CA ASN A 577 8.03 13.55 -36.00
C ASN A 577 9.50 13.21 -35.75
N MET A 578 9.74 12.02 -35.17
CA MET A 578 11.10 11.50 -35.00
C MET A 578 11.79 11.29 -36.35
N LEU A 579 13.02 11.75 -36.44
CA LEU A 579 13.87 11.54 -37.63
C LEU A 579 14.37 10.09 -37.75
N ASP A 580 14.56 9.43 -36.60
CA ASP A 580 14.93 8.01 -36.52
C ASP A 580 14.19 7.36 -35.35
N THR A 581 13.35 6.37 -35.65
CA THR A 581 12.58 5.64 -34.64
C THR A 581 13.43 4.69 -33.80
N ASN A 582 14.63 4.29 -34.28
CA ASN A 582 15.58 3.47 -33.54
C ASN A 582 16.39 4.30 -32.53
N LEU A 583 16.40 5.64 -32.70
CA LEU A 583 17.10 6.55 -31.82
C LEU A 583 16.10 7.63 -31.30
N PRO A 584 15.20 7.25 -30.36
CA PRO A 584 14.14 8.12 -29.90
C PRO A 584 14.64 9.19 -28.93
N GLU A 585 15.30 10.21 -29.47
CA GLU A 585 15.81 11.36 -28.72
C GLU A 585 15.08 12.64 -29.12
N LEU A 586 14.80 13.50 -28.12
CA LEU A 586 14.08 14.78 -28.35
C LEU A 586 14.78 15.70 -29.34
N SER A 587 16.09 15.66 -29.39
CA SER A 587 16.89 16.45 -30.35
C SER A 587 16.74 15.96 -31.79
N LEU A 588 16.25 14.74 -31.99
CA LEU A 588 16.02 14.11 -33.30
C LEU A 588 14.53 14.10 -33.66
N THR A 589 13.84 15.20 -33.41
CA THR A 589 12.46 15.45 -33.78
C THR A 589 12.37 16.81 -34.54
N ASP A 590 11.54 16.96 -35.56
CA ASP A 590 11.55 18.13 -36.44
C ASP A 590 10.30 19.01 -36.35
N LYS A 591 9.25 18.60 -35.62
CA LYS A 591 8.02 19.42 -35.49
C LYS A 591 7.97 20.18 -34.17
N GLU A 592 7.00 21.07 -34.10
CA GLU A 592 6.68 21.87 -32.92
C GLU A 592 6.53 21.03 -31.68
N TYR A 593 6.76 21.65 -30.53
CA TYR A 593 6.69 21.03 -29.23
C TYR A 593 5.47 21.52 -28.44
N SER A 594 4.92 20.66 -27.61
CA SER A 594 3.98 21.00 -26.56
C SER A 594 4.69 20.91 -25.20
N TYR A 595 4.39 21.83 -24.30
CA TYR A 595 4.89 21.78 -22.94
C TYR A 595 3.84 22.25 -21.95
N SER A 596 3.95 21.76 -20.73
CA SER A 596 3.18 22.24 -19.59
C SER A 596 4.09 22.31 -18.37
N HIS A 597 3.98 23.38 -17.61
CA HIS A 597 4.71 23.58 -16.37
C HIS A 597 3.73 23.93 -15.26
N GLN A 598 3.88 23.31 -14.12
CA GLN A 598 3.12 23.61 -12.91
C GLN A 598 4.06 23.66 -11.72
N HIS A 599 3.91 24.69 -10.89
CA HIS A 599 4.59 24.78 -9.61
C HIS A 599 3.56 25.14 -8.55
N THR A 600 3.49 24.34 -7.51
CA THR A 600 2.56 24.53 -6.40
C THR A 600 3.27 24.30 -5.08
N HIS A 601 2.92 25.08 -4.08
CA HIS A 601 3.37 24.88 -2.71
C HIS A 601 2.21 25.06 -1.75
N THR A 602 2.19 24.24 -0.71
CA THR A 602 1.18 24.29 0.34
C THR A 602 1.85 24.24 1.71
N GLY A 603 1.19 24.79 2.71
CA GLY A 603 1.62 24.73 4.08
C GLY A 603 0.45 24.52 5.02
N SER A 604 0.64 23.72 6.04
CA SER A 604 -0.31 23.55 7.13
C SER A 604 0.42 23.57 8.47
N ALA A 605 -0.26 24.09 9.48
CA ALA A 605 0.24 24.09 10.85
C ALA A 605 -0.92 23.78 11.80
N GLY A 606 -0.66 23.04 12.86
CA GLY A 606 -1.68 22.67 13.83
C GLY A 606 -1.13 22.66 15.25
N PHE A 607 -1.94 23.20 16.17
CA PHE A 607 -1.73 23.08 17.61
C PHE A 607 -2.73 22.08 18.15
N PHE A 608 -2.30 21.14 18.95
CA PHE A 608 -3.17 20.08 19.46
C PHE A 608 -2.95 19.80 20.95
N ALA A 609 -4.04 19.40 21.60
CA ALA A 609 -4.00 18.94 22.98
C ALA A 609 -4.88 17.70 23.13
N ARG A 610 -4.45 16.74 23.96
CA ARG A 610 -5.22 15.56 24.36
C ARG A 610 -5.13 15.40 25.87
N ILE A 611 -6.25 15.10 26.49
CA ILE A 611 -6.33 14.72 27.88
C ILE A 611 -7.01 13.35 27.96
N ASN A 612 -6.29 12.36 28.45
CA ASN A 612 -6.82 11.05 28.82
C ASN A 612 -6.92 10.97 30.34
N TYR A 613 -8.08 10.58 30.84
CA TYR A 613 -8.32 10.32 32.24
C TYR A 613 -8.92 8.92 32.41
N ASP A 614 -8.37 8.17 33.34
CA ASP A 614 -8.78 6.83 33.68
C ASP A 614 -9.01 6.79 35.20
N PHE A 615 -10.22 6.42 35.60
CA PHE A 615 -10.57 6.20 36.99
C PHE A 615 -10.69 4.70 37.28
N MET A 616 -9.75 4.16 38.07
CA MET A 616 -9.67 2.75 38.51
C MET A 616 -9.63 1.74 37.35
N GLY A 617 -9.25 2.15 36.13
CA GLY A 617 -9.35 1.30 34.93
C GLY A 617 -10.77 0.99 34.48
N ARG A 618 -11.79 1.69 35.04
CA ARG A 618 -13.23 1.42 34.79
C ARG A 618 -13.89 2.48 33.95
N TYR A 619 -13.68 3.74 34.32
CA TYR A 619 -14.26 4.90 33.63
C TYR A 619 -13.17 5.64 32.90
N LEU A 620 -13.32 5.72 31.59
CA LEU A 620 -12.33 6.29 30.69
C LEU A 620 -12.92 7.55 30.06
N LEU A 621 -12.12 8.61 29.98
CA LEU A 621 -12.48 9.86 29.32
C LEU A 621 -11.30 10.33 28.46
N GLU A 622 -11.54 10.67 27.22
CA GLU A 622 -10.60 11.34 26.34
C GLU A 622 -11.21 12.62 25.79
N LEU A 623 -10.46 13.71 25.91
CA LEU A 623 -10.80 15.02 25.33
C LEU A 623 -9.66 15.42 24.38
N ASN A 624 -9.99 15.77 23.14
CA ASN A 624 -9.06 16.31 22.18
C ASN A 624 -9.51 17.67 21.69
N GLY A 625 -8.57 18.55 21.47
CA GLY A 625 -8.80 19.82 20.80
C GLY A 625 -7.67 20.11 19.83
N ARG A 626 -8.03 20.59 18.63
CA ARG A 626 -7.05 20.95 17.61
C ARG A 626 -7.40 22.27 16.95
N TYR A 627 -6.40 23.13 16.78
CA TYR A 627 -6.49 24.41 16.08
C TYR A 627 -5.58 24.34 14.86
N ASP A 628 -6.15 24.22 13.67
CA ASP A 628 -5.47 23.99 12.41
C ASP A 628 -5.55 25.19 11.48
N GLY A 629 -4.43 25.47 10.80
CA GLY A 629 -4.30 26.44 9.74
C GLY A 629 -3.81 25.81 8.44
N SER A 630 -4.38 26.25 7.29
CA SER A 630 -4.01 25.79 5.96
C SER A 630 -3.90 26.95 4.98
N SER A 631 -2.82 26.96 4.18
CA SER A 631 -2.61 27.93 3.10
C SER A 631 -3.54 27.76 1.91
N GLN A 632 -4.40 26.73 1.90
CA GLN A 632 -5.37 26.46 0.83
C GLN A 632 -6.63 27.34 0.94
N PHE A 633 -6.80 28.04 2.07
CA PHE A 633 -7.93 28.94 2.31
C PHE A 633 -7.49 30.41 2.30
N PRO A 634 -8.41 31.36 2.05
CA PRO A 634 -8.12 32.79 2.13
C PRO A 634 -7.73 33.19 3.55
N GLU A 635 -6.99 34.29 3.68
CA GLU A 635 -6.32 34.72 4.93
C GLU A 635 -7.24 34.75 6.16
N ASN A 636 -8.52 35.17 5.98
CA ASN A 636 -9.50 35.26 7.08
C ASN A 636 -10.07 33.89 7.51
N ASP A 637 -9.97 32.86 6.68
CA ASP A 637 -10.60 31.54 6.89
C ASP A 637 -9.56 30.41 6.99
N GLN A 638 -8.27 30.75 7.12
CA GLN A 638 -7.17 29.78 7.21
C GLN A 638 -7.23 28.92 8.46
N TRP A 639 -7.72 29.45 9.58
CA TRP A 639 -7.66 28.78 10.88
C TRP A 639 -9.02 28.37 11.40
N ALA A 640 -9.12 27.13 11.91
CA ALA A 640 -10.33 26.58 12.50
C ALA A 640 -10.05 25.68 13.70
N PHE A 641 -11.02 25.58 14.63
CA PHE A 641 -10.93 24.76 15.83
C PHE A 641 -11.81 23.52 15.73
N PHE A 642 -11.26 22.36 16.05
CA PHE A 642 -11.92 21.07 15.94
C PHE A 642 -11.84 20.30 17.27
N PRO A 643 -12.94 20.25 18.04
CA PRO A 643 -13.01 19.52 19.30
C PRO A 643 -13.48 18.07 19.08
N SER A 644 -13.02 17.15 19.95
CA SER A 644 -13.60 15.82 20.06
C SER A 644 -13.56 15.31 21.50
N ALA A 645 -14.50 14.44 21.85
CA ALA A 645 -14.60 13.80 23.15
C ALA A 645 -15.02 12.34 23.00
N SER A 646 -14.48 11.48 23.87
CA SER A 646 -14.94 10.10 23.97
C SER A 646 -14.93 9.60 25.41
N ALA A 647 -15.85 8.70 25.70
CA ALA A 647 -15.98 8.09 27.02
C ALA A 647 -16.10 6.56 26.90
N GLY A 648 -15.58 5.85 27.87
CA GLY A 648 -15.65 4.40 27.96
C GLY A 648 -15.99 3.93 29.36
N TRP A 649 -16.82 2.90 29.46
CA TRP A 649 -17.13 2.23 30.71
C TRP A 649 -16.82 0.74 30.59
N ARG A 650 -15.83 0.28 31.35
CA ARG A 650 -15.46 -1.12 31.47
C ARG A 650 -16.32 -1.79 32.54
N PHE A 651 -17.55 -2.14 32.17
CA PHE A 651 -18.53 -2.65 33.12
C PHE A 651 -18.15 -4.02 33.73
N THR A 652 -17.30 -4.81 33.07
CA THR A 652 -16.75 -6.07 33.65
C THR A 652 -15.82 -5.84 34.83
N GLU A 653 -15.29 -4.62 35.00
CA GLU A 653 -14.45 -4.27 36.17
C GLU A 653 -15.29 -3.86 37.39
N GLU A 654 -16.62 -3.79 37.26
CA GLU A 654 -17.51 -3.51 38.36
C GLU A 654 -17.73 -4.72 39.24
N ALA A 655 -17.92 -4.50 40.54
CA ALA A 655 -18.07 -5.59 41.56
C ALA A 655 -19.28 -6.50 41.24
N PHE A 656 -20.35 -5.98 40.64
CA PHE A 656 -21.53 -6.79 40.30
C PHE A 656 -21.30 -7.74 39.12
N MET A 657 -20.23 -7.54 38.32
CA MET A 657 -19.86 -8.41 37.20
C MET A 657 -18.79 -9.44 37.54
N GLU A 658 -18.31 -9.50 38.79
CA GLU A 658 -17.20 -10.38 39.17
C GLU A 658 -17.47 -11.86 38.91
N SER A 659 -18.73 -12.30 39.11
CA SER A 659 -19.16 -13.67 38.82
C SER A 659 -19.15 -14.04 37.33
N THR A 660 -19.14 -13.07 36.45
CA THR A 660 -19.18 -13.29 35.00
C THR A 660 -17.79 -13.35 34.34
N LYS A 661 -16.73 -12.97 35.05
CA LYS A 661 -15.34 -12.91 34.53
C LYS A 661 -14.84 -14.25 33.97
N SER A 662 -15.40 -15.37 34.41
CA SER A 662 -15.03 -16.69 33.91
C SER A 662 -15.39 -16.93 32.46
N TRP A 663 -16.46 -16.32 31.98
CA TRP A 663 -16.92 -16.45 30.59
C TRP A 663 -16.93 -15.14 29.82
N LEU A 664 -17.16 -13.96 30.47
CA LEU A 664 -17.06 -12.62 29.91
C LEU A 664 -15.87 -11.90 30.56
N SER A 665 -14.69 -12.07 29.98
CA SER A 665 -13.44 -11.55 30.53
C SER A 665 -13.23 -10.06 30.30
N ASN A 666 -13.87 -9.48 29.26
CA ASN A 666 -13.86 -8.05 28.98
C ASN A 666 -15.22 -7.59 28.46
N GLY A 667 -15.73 -6.50 29.01
CA GLY A 667 -16.93 -5.84 28.53
C GLY A 667 -16.78 -4.33 28.68
N LYS A 668 -16.82 -3.61 27.55
CA LYS A 668 -16.65 -2.16 27.51
C LYS A 668 -17.69 -1.53 26.60
N LEU A 669 -18.42 -0.57 27.13
CA LEU A 669 -19.29 0.33 26.37
C LEU A 669 -18.51 1.61 26.12
N ARG A 670 -18.57 2.15 24.90
CA ARG A 670 -17.89 3.39 24.52
C ARG A 670 -18.78 4.27 23.66
N ALA A 671 -18.59 5.58 23.80
CA ALA A 671 -19.26 6.58 22.98
C ALA A 671 -18.25 7.67 22.61
N SER A 672 -18.32 8.17 21.40
CA SER A 672 -17.48 9.27 20.95
C SER A 672 -18.26 10.25 20.08
N TYR A 673 -17.87 11.51 20.18
CA TYR A 673 -18.31 12.59 19.30
C TYR A 673 -17.09 13.42 18.91
N GLY A 674 -16.95 13.77 17.66
CA GLY A 674 -15.84 14.58 17.19
C GLY A 674 -16.17 15.35 15.93
N SER A 675 -15.49 16.50 15.79
CA SER A 675 -15.51 17.36 14.63
C SER A 675 -14.13 17.39 14.01
N ILE A 676 -14.02 17.17 12.70
CA ILE A 676 -12.78 17.26 11.95
C ILE A 676 -12.99 18.13 10.72
N GLY A 677 -12.06 19.03 10.45
CA GLY A 677 -12.03 19.79 9.21
C GLY A 677 -11.49 18.98 8.04
N ASN A 678 -12.00 19.23 6.86
CA ASN A 678 -11.44 18.71 5.62
C ASN A 678 -10.85 19.87 4.81
N GLN A 679 -9.55 19.77 4.46
CA GLN A 679 -8.84 20.77 3.66
C GLN A 679 -8.63 20.32 2.20
N VAL A 680 -9.27 19.23 1.76
CA VAL A 680 -9.09 18.72 0.39
C VAL A 680 -9.84 19.61 -0.60
N VAL A 681 -9.22 20.73 -0.93
CA VAL A 681 -9.63 21.68 -1.96
C VAL A 681 -8.47 21.89 -2.94
N GLY A 682 -8.77 22.34 -4.16
CA GLY A 682 -7.71 22.66 -5.13
C GLY A 682 -6.82 23.81 -4.65
N ASN A 683 -5.53 23.77 -4.99
CA ASN A 683 -4.60 24.83 -4.68
C ASN A 683 -5.02 26.14 -5.34
N TYR A 684 -4.90 27.25 -4.62
CA TYR A 684 -5.16 28.61 -5.09
C TYR A 684 -6.61 28.86 -5.58
N MET A 685 -7.59 28.04 -5.17
CA MET A 685 -8.99 28.21 -5.59
C MET A 685 -9.61 29.54 -5.11
N PHE A 686 -9.05 30.18 -4.11
CA PHE A 686 -9.45 31.49 -3.59
C PHE A 686 -8.90 32.67 -4.42
N LEU A 687 -8.04 32.42 -5.44
CA LEU A 687 -7.52 33.44 -6.30
C LEU A 687 -8.34 33.55 -7.59
N GLU A 688 -8.74 34.77 -7.93
CA GLU A 688 -9.30 35.05 -9.24
C GLU A 688 -8.25 34.92 -10.31
N THR A 689 -8.45 34.00 -11.25
CA THR A 689 -7.53 33.76 -12.36
C THR A 689 -8.24 33.90 -13.71
N MET A 690 -7.55 34.50 -14.66
CA MET A 690 -8.00 34.59 -16.06
C MET A 690 -7.19 33.62 -16.91
N SER A 691 -7.87 32.87 -17.76
CA SER A 691 -7.21 32.02 -18.73
C SER A 691 -6.91 32.79 -20.00
N LYS A 692 -5.68 32.71 -20.49
CA LYS A 692 -5.34 33.18 -21.82
C LYS A 692 -5.96 32.24 -22.87
N VAL A 693 -6.77 32.76 -23.77
CA VAL A 693 -7.37 32.01 -24.89
C VAL A 693 -6.58 32.37 -26.15
N ASN A 694 -5.88 31.37 -26.67
CA ASN A 694 -5.09 31.52 -27.88
C ASN A 694 -6.02 31.36 -29.11
N ASN A 695 -5.86 32.18 -30.13
CA ASN A 695 -6.60 32.08 -31.40
C ASN A 695 -8.15 32.17 -31.24
N GLY A 696 -8.64 32.90 -30.24
CA GLY A 696 -10.04 32.80 -29.85
C GLY A 696 -11.04 33.58 -30.68
N VAL A 697 -10.68 34.70 -31.32
CA VAL A 697 -11.68 35.55 -31.99
C VAL A 697 -11.14 36.09 -33.30
N ASN A 698 -11.75 35.69 -34.42
CA ASN A 698 -11.33 36.06 -35.76
C ASN A 698 -11.77 37.46 -36.20
N TRP A 699 -12.79 38.04 -35.57
CA TRP A 699 -13.40 39.29 -36.03
C TRP A 699 -12.67 40.56 -35.57
N LEU A 700 -11.68 40.42 -34.68
CA LEU A 700 -10.81 41.54 -34.24
C LEU A 700 -9.49 41.61 -35.03
N GLY A 701 -9.18 40.66 -35.90
CA GLY A 701 -7.94 40.58 -36.65
C GLY A 701 -8.17 40.69 -38.15
N THR A 702 -7.16 41.13 -38.89
CA THR A 702 -7.16 41.13 -40.37
C THR A 702 -6.33 39.96 -40.89
N GLY A 703 -6.89 39.20 -41.84
CA GLY A 703 -6.24 38.04 -42.44
C GLY A 703 -6.22 36.82 -41.47
N ASP A 704 -5.13 36.04 -41.50
CA ASP A 704 -4.94 34.85 -40.65
C ASP A 704 -4.49 35.18 -39.23
N SER A 705 -4.34 36.45 -38.88
CA SER A 705 -3.92 36.89 -37.55
C SER A 705 -5.10 36.84 -36.59
N LYS A 706 -5.03 35.93 -35.65
CA LYS A 706 -5.97 35.83 -34.54
C LYS A 706 -5.35 36.42 -33.29
N TYR A 707 -6.09 37.25 -32.57
CA TYR A 707 -5.61 37.83 -31.31
C TYR A 707 -5.88 36.90 -30.13
N ASP A 708 -4.89 36.79 -29.28
CA ASP A 708 -5.06 36.16 -27.95
C ASP A 708 -5.85 37.12 -27.06
N TYR A 709 -6.72 36.60 -26.24
CA TYR A 709 -7.44 37.39 -25.26
C TYR A 709 -7.51 36.66 -23.89
N PHE A 710 -7.81 37.40 -22.85
CA PHE A 710 -8.11 36.81 -21.56
C PHE A 710 -9.58 36.50 -21.44
N GLY A 711 -9.90 35.28 -21.06
CA GLY A 711 -11.27 34.86 -20.74
C GLY A 711 -11.78 35.58 -19.50
N MET A 712 -13.06 35.47 -19.23
CA MET A 712 -13.63 35.97 -17.98
C MET A 712 -12.95 35.29 -16.78
N PRO A 713 -12.70 36.01 -15.69
CA PRO A 713 -12.15 35.42 -14.48
C PRO A 713 -13.05 34.29 -13.98
N LYS A 714 -12.42 33.26 -13.42
CA LYS A 714 -13.19 32.21 -12.73
C LYS A 714 -13.90 32.83 -11.54
N MET A 715 -15.18 32.49 -11.36
CA MET A 715 -15.90 32.82 -10.14
C MET A 715 -15.23 32.13 -8.95
N VAL A 716 -14.80 32.92 -8.00
CA VAL A 716 -14.25 32.46 -6.73
C VAL A 716 -15.38 32.48 -5.71
N PRO A 717 -15.64 31.38 -4.99
CA PRO A 717 -16.60 31.39 -3.90
C PRO A 717 -16.18 32.39 -2.83
N SER A 718 -17.04 33.34 -2.47
CA SER A 718 -16.77 34.35 -1.43
C SER A 718 -16.67 33.72 -0.01
N THR A 719 -17.07 32.45 0.12
CA THR A 719 -17.16 31.70 1.39
C THR A 719 -16.36 30.39 1.31
N LEU A 720 -15.20 30.40 0.63
CA LEU A 720 -14.34 29.21 0.62
C LEU A 720 -13.72 29.02 2.02
N THR A 721 -14.22 28.03 2.73
CA THR A 721 -13.79 27.70 4.09
C THR A 721 -13.78 26.18 4.29
N TRP A 722 -13.45 25.76 5.48
CA TRP A 722 -13.36 24.36 5.90
C TRP A 722 -14.68 23.59 5.73
N GLU A 723 -14.64 22.45 5.08
CA GLU A 723 -15.69 21.45 5.21
C GLU A 723 -15.52 20.79 6.60
N THR A 724 -16.62 20.72 7.37
CA THR A 724 -16.58 20.14 8.71
C THR A 724 -17.35 18.83 8.74
N ILE A 725 -16.67 17.76 9.17
CA ILE A 725 -17.24 16.42 9.30
C ILE A 725 -17.44 16.12 10.78
N ASN A 726 -18.71 15.93 11.17
CA ASN A 726 -19.11 15.56 12.53
C ASN A 726 -19.42 14.06 12.58
N THR A 727 -18.78 13.34 13.49
CA THR A 727 -18.99 11.90 13.65
C THR A 727 -19.41 11.58 15.07
N THR A 728 -20.50 10.83 15.22
CA THR A 728 -20.92 10.22 16.48
C THR A 728 -20.77 8.71 16.36
N ASN A 729 -20.14 8.08 17.34
CA ASN A 729 -19.95 6.64 17.35
C ASN A 729 -20.31 6.05 18.72
N ILE A 730 -20.99 4.92 18.73
CA ILE A 730 -21.30 4.12 19.92
C ILE A 730 -20.76 2.71 19.65
N GLY A 731 -19.99 2.16 20.58
CA GLY A 731 -19.37 0.86 20.41
C GLY A 731 -19.50 -0.01 21.66
N LEU A 732 -19.53 -1.31 21.44
CA LEU A 732 -19.53 -2.34 22.47
C LEU A 732 -18.43 -3.37 22.17
N ASP A 733 -17.48 -3.49 23.09
CA ASP A 733 -16.40 -4.45 23.00
C ASP A 733 -16.61 -5.58 24.02
N LEU A 734 -16.68 -6.82 23.58
CA LEU A 734 -16.89 -7.99 24.42
C LEU A 734 -15.76 -8.99 24.18
N GLY A 735 -15.16 -9.49 25.27
CA GLY A 735 -14.17 -10.55 25.25
C GLY A 735 -14.69 -11.76 26.01
N PHE A 736 -14.82 -12.91 25.37
CA PHE A 736 -15.25 -14.17 25.95
C PHE A 736 -14.07 -15.12 26.05
N LEU A 737 -14.21 -16.14 26.95
CA LEU A 737 -13.25 -17.24 27.09
C LEU A 737 -11.81 -16.73 27.28
N GLN A 738 -11.62 -15.81 28.22
CA GLN A 738 -10.33 -15.17 28.53
C GLN A 738 -9.67 -14.44 27.32
N GLY A 739 -10.48 -13.99 26.35
CA GLY A 739 -10.04 -13.23 25.19
C GLY A 739 -9.81 -14.06 23.92
N GLU A 740 -10.12 -15.36 23.93
CA GLU A 740 -10.07 -16.19 22.74
C GLU A 740 -11.11 -15.75 21.68
N LEU A 741 -12.29 -15.27 22.14
CA LEU A 741 -13.31 -14.71 21.28
C LEU A 741 -13.53 -13.24 21.62
N ASN A 742 -13.18 -12.36 20.71
CA ASN A 742 -13.40 -10.92 20.83
C ASN A 742 -14.44 -10.45 19.82
N VAL A 743 -15.48 -9.76 20.29
CA VAL A 743 -16.55 -9.19 19.48
C VAL A 743 -16.54 -7.69 19.68
N ASN A 744 -16.33 -6.95 18.61
CA ASN A 744 -16.39 -5.49 18.61
C ASN A 744 -17.51 -5.04 17.69
N LEU A 745 -18.45 -4.28 18.24
CA LEU A 745 -19.60 -3.69 17.55
C LEU A 745 -19.43 -2.17 17.56
N ASP A 746 -19.48 -1.56 16.38
CA ASP A 746 -19.36 -0.12 16.17
C ASP A 746 -20.58 0.42 15.41
#